data_034eb887e7b333ffc647f252ee078bb8
#
_entry.id   034eb887e7b333ffc647f252ee078bb8
#
_cell.length_a   1.000
_cell.length_b   1.000
_cell.length_c   1.000
_cell.angle_alpha   90.00
_cell.angle_beta   90.00
_cell.angle_gamma   90.00
#
_symmetry.space_group_name_H-M   'P 1'
#
loop_
_entity.id
_entity.type
_entity.pdbx_description
1 polymer ?
#
loop_
_entity_poly.entity_id
_entity_poly.type
_entity_poly.pdbx_seq_one_letter_code
_entity_poly.pdbx_strand_id
1 'polypeptide(L)'
;MLRHSHILMAGGVLCCLLSFAAFVPAWAGSGGASAPSDAELNPVGECIRECTGTPGASAAAVEDGWSLQSKRWRSSERPAEGGTETAEQSMSVAREPRGIVGGSAPSNRWQLVNTDFESRYYGVPIANGCLGLMPGRAPMSLKSVMLSNVYDSRSNHGVSRIATGLNPFALSLCVDGVAVSDSTVTDRRQTLDMRHAWFEDDFKLGDKARVNWQLRALRELPYAGLVSVEVRALQDVRLSVEGRITSPRNFAQIDSGVITRHIETTPFEIRRLRSRTPQRGVLLCAAAATFTENGTMPADTLLRAGQTLRFHILGSLVSETDLADPWNEAERFVIYGLGEGPERLVARHEALWDELWQGDIRIEGDPDAQLFARAALFQMYSNAREGRAASIPPFGLSDREYCGHIFWDSELWMYPPLLFLNGGIARSLVDYRTERLSGARHKASLYGYRGALFPWESDDSGEESCPTNALTGTFEHHISSDVAIGIWNYYRMTGDKEWLREKGWPVLREVADFWVSRVEWNKDGSCSVKGVVGADEFAHHVTDNAFTNGSAIVALRAACAAAQALDIHGSIAEWERVASALRILQREDGVTDEFEGYAGQTVKQADVNLLAYPLQLVTDPAAIRRDLEYYEPRIHPHGPAMSQAILALQWARLGEGAKAYEIYQKGLDGPLHGPFLAFSETAGHGDTCFMTGMGGFLQLFINGFCGLELTDEGIVQLPAALPPHWKRITVTGVGPERRTYINARK
;
A
#
# COMPACT_ATOMS: atom_id res chain seq x y z
N MET A 1 41.17 37.47 8.79
CA MET A 1 42.03 38.27 7.87
C MET A 1 41.59 37.93 6.45
N LEU A 2 40.87 38.83 5.82
CA LEU A 2 41.17 39.55 4.56
C LEU A 2 41.34 38.63 3.33
N ARG A 3 40.70 38.79 2.17
CA ARG A 3 39.80 39.79 1.50
C ARG A 3 39.34 39.14 0.18
N HIS A 4 38.10 39.34 -0.19
CA HIS A 4 37.54 39.86 -1.46
C HIS A 4 38.27 39.64 -2.80
N SER A 5 37.51 39.16 -3.80
CA SER A 5 37.30 39.96 -5.02
C SER A 5 36.15 39.42 -5.87
N HIS A 6 35.21 40.30 -6.23
CA HIS A 6 34.17 40.20 -7.25
C HIS A 6 34.76 40.30 -8.67
N ILE A 7 34.12 39.67 -9.65
CA ILE A 7 33.98 40.24 -11.01
C ILE A 7 32.63 39.83 -11.58
N LEU A 8 31.79 40.82 -11.87
CA LEU A 8 30.63 40.79 -12.79
C LEU A 8 31.13 40.85 -14.24
N MET A 9 30.39 40.22 -15.16
CA MET A 9 30.08 40.78 -16.46
C MET A 9 28.81 40.19 -17.07
N ALA A 10 28.01 41.06 -17.60
CA ALA A 10 26.67 40.89 -18.17
C ALA A 10 26.67 40.81 -19.73
N GLY A 11 25.54 40.48 -20.28
CA GLY A 11 25.14 40.68 -21.69
C GLY A 11 25.06 39.39 -22.50
N GLY A 12 24.04 39.11 -23.29
CA GLY A 12 23.02 39.89 -23.90
C GLY A 12 22.01 38.99 -24.63
N VAL A 13 20.87 39.51 -24.78
CA VAL A 13 19.63 39.04 -25.46
C VAL A 13 19.87 38.86 -26.98
N LEU A 14 19.27 37.81 -27.58
CA LEU A 14 18.63 37.99 -28.90
C LEU A 14 17.51 36.97 -29.16
N CYS A 15 16.32 37.50 -29.44
CA CYS A 15 15.14 36.82 -30.03
C CYS A 15 15.39 36.40 -31.47
N CYS A 16 14.79 35.28 -31.90
CA CYS A 16 14.29 35.13 -33.26
C CYS A 16 13.05 34.22 -33.30
N LEU A 17 11.92 34.85 -33.51
CA LEU A 17 10.66 34.26 -34.03
C LEU A 17 10.81 34.02 -35.55
N LEU A 18 10.41 32.84 -36.02
CA LEU A 18 9.90 32.69 -37.40
C LEU A 18 8.90 31.53 -37.48
N SER A 19 7.67 31.92 -37.81
CA SER A 19 6.57 31.06 -38.25
C SER A 19 6.85 30.45 -39.62
N PHE A 20 6.38 29.21 -39.88
CA PHE A 20 5.91 28.85 -41.23
C PHE A 20 4.80 27.80 -41.19
N ALA A 21 3.79 28.08 -42.00
CA ALA A 21 2.53 27.34 -42.12
C ALA A 21 2.60 26.24 -43.22
N ALA A 22 1.73 25.27 -43.04
CA ALA A 22 0.97 24.48 -44.01
C ALA A 22 1.67 23.92 -45.28
N PHE A 23 1.54 22.60 -45.43
CA PHE A 23 1.22 21.99 -46.74
C PHE A 23 0.51 20.65 -46.55
N VAL A 24 -0.72 20.52 -47.01
CA VAL A 24 -1.45 19.28 -47.32
C VAL A 24 -1.29 19.01 -48.82
N PRO A 25 -1.16 17.77 -49.25
CA PRO A 25 -1.94 17.37 -50.40
C PRO A 25 -2.72 16.07 -50.19
N ALA A 26 -3.99 16.14 -50.53
CA ALA A 26 -4.85 15.00 -50.81
C ALA A 26 -4.47 14.31 -52.11
N TRP A 27 -4.59 12.97 -52.13
CA TRP A 27 -4.83 12.24 -53.37
C TRP A 27 -5.74 11.04 -53.14
N ALA A 28 -6.78 10.97 -53.91
CA ALA A 28 -7.78 9.93 -54.01
C ALA A 28 -7.39 8.89 -55.08
N GLY A 29 -7.83 7.66 -54.92
CA GLY A 29 -7.80 6.70 -56.04
C GLY A 29 -8.05 5.25 -55.63
N SER A 30 -9.29 4.84 -55.65
CA SER A 30 -9.96 3.62 -56.12
C SER A 30 -9.14 2.31 -56.29
N GLY A 31 -9.71 1.19 -55.78
CA GLY A 31 -9.46 -0.13 -56.27
C GLY A 31 -9.88 -1.21 -55.26
N GLY A 32 -11.00 -1.88 -55.56
CA GLY A 32 -11.58 -2.92 -54.69
C GLY A 32 -10.86 -4.26 -54.82
N ALA A 33 -11.09 -5.10 -53.84
CA ALA A 33 -11.46 -6.53 -54.00
C ALA A 33 -11.46 -7.29 -52.67
N SER A 34 -12.55 -8.00 -52.43
CA SER A 34 -12.74 -9.28 -51.75
C SER A 34 -12.32 -9.43 -50.27
N ALA A 35 -13.36 -9.68 -49.48
CA ALA A 35 -13.27 -10.21 -48.10
C ALA A 35 -12.72 -11.66 -48.08
N PRO A 36 -12.07 -12.05 -47.02
CA PRO A 36 -12.14 -13.40 -46.51
C PRO A 36 -12.77 -13.47 -45.10
N SER A 37 -13.35 -14.63 -44.90
CA SER A 37 -14.23 -15.15 -43.86
C SER A 37 -13.76 -15.07 -42.43
N ASP A 38 -14.77 -14.98 -41.56
CA ASP A 38 -14.77 -15.15 -40.10
C ASP A 38 -13.95 -16.32 -39.58
N ALA A 39 -12.97 -16.04 -38.73
CA ALA A 39 -12.49 -16.88 -37.66
C ALA A 39 -11.54 -16.03 -36.79
N GLU A 40 -12.08 -15.18 -35.90
CA GLU A 40 -11.28 -14.53 -34.87
C GLU A 40 -11.71 -14.97 -33.48
N LEU A 41 -10.71 -15.50 -32.80
CA LEU A 41 -10.74 -15.99 -31.43
C LEU A 41 -10.98 -14.83 -30.43
N ASN A 42 -11.82 -15.12 -29.47
CA ASN A 42 -12.26 -14.23 -28.40
C ASN A 42 -11.10 -13.98 -27.39
N PRO A 43 -10.56 -12.76 -27.25
CA PRO A 43 -9.42 -12.49 -26.38
C PRO A 43 -9.76 -12.41 -24.87
N VAL A 44 -11.04 -12.52 -24.49
CA VAL A 44 -11.47 -12.38 -23.09
C VAL A 44 -11.01 -13.55 -22.20
N GLY A 45 -10.75 -14.71 -22.77
CA GLY A 45 -10.33 -15.90 -22.03
C GLY A 45 -8.88 -15.91 -21.54
N GLU A 46 -8.00 -15.13 -22.14
CA GLU A 46 -6.58 -15.12 -21.76
C GLU A 46 -6.24 -14.15 -20.62
N CYS A 47 -6.94 -13.02 -20.51
CA CYS A 47 -6.73 -12.06 -19.44
C CYS A 47 -7.16 -12.61 -18.06
N ILE A 48 -8.18 -13.46 -18.03
CA ILE A 48 -8.67 -14.11 -16.80
C ILE A 48 -7.69 -15.17 -16.29
N ARG A 49 -6.92 -15.81 -17.18
CA ARG A 49 -5.95 -16.84 -16.79
C ARG A 49 -4.66 -16.29 -16.18
N GLU A 50 -4.29 -15.05 -16.49
CA GLU A 50 -3.10 -14.41 -15.91
C GLU A 50 -3.35 -13.90 -14.48
N CYS A 51 -4.61 -13.60 -14.12
CA CYS A 51 -4.99 -13.17 -12.77
C CYS A 51 -5.06 -14.31 -11.74
N THR A 52 -5.26 -15.56 -12.16
CA THR A 52 -5.55 -16.66 -11.23
C THR A 52 -4.42 -17.64 -11.00
N GLY A 53 -3.24 -17.45 -11.45
CA GLY A 53 -2.01 -18.20 -11.13
C GLY A 53 -2.08 -19.68 -10.70
N THR A 54 -3.21 -20.36 -10.90
CA THR A 54 -3.42 -21.78 -10.54
C THR A 54 -4.17 -22.51 -11.68
N PRO A 55 -3.60 -23.57 -12.25
CA PRO A 55 -4.32 -24.43 -13.18
C PRO A 55 -5.31 -25.30 -12.38
N GLY A 56 -6.58 -24.99 -12.41
CA GLY A 56 -7.57 -25.91 -11.88
C GLY A 56 -8.83 -25.37 -11.19
N ALA A 57 -8.96 -24.07 -10.97
CA ALA A 57 -10.21 -23.53 -10.45
C ALA A 57 -11.20 -23.26 -11.58
N SER A 58 -12.42 -23.81 -11.46
CA SER A 58 -13.47 -23.64 -12.46
C SER A 58 -13.90 -22.19 -12.56
N ALA A 59 -14.16 -21.72 -13.78
CA ALA A 59 -14.57 -20.35 -14.12
C ALA A 59 -15.82 -19.79 -13.39
N ALA A 60 -16.47 -20.57 -12.55
CA ALA A 60 -17.66 -20.17 -11.79
C ALA A 60 -17.35 -19.33 -10.53
N ALA A 61 -16.12 -19.38 -10.01
CA ALA A 61 -15.76 -18.66 -8.77
C ALA A 61 -15.26 -17.23 -9.00
N VAL A 62 -14.93 -16.86 -10.25
CA VAL A 62 -14.38 -15.55 -10.59
C VAL A 62 -15.47 -14.53 -10.96
N GLU A 63 -16.64 -15.00 -11.36
CA GLU A 63 -17.77 -14.11 -11.70
C GLU A 63 -18.43 -13.48 -10.46
N ASP A 64 -18.35 -14.11 -9.29
CA ASP A 64 -19.08 -13.65 -8.11
C ASP A 64 -18.42 -12.44 -7.38
N GLY A 65 -17.13 -12.22 -7.51
CA GLY A 65 -16.44 -11.09 -6.87
C GLY A 65 -16.73 -9.72 -7.49
N TRP A 66 -17.05 -9.67 -8.78
CA TRP A 66 -17.32 -8.42 -9.53
C TRP A 66 -18.77 -8.29 -10.00
N SER A 67 -19.57 -9.38 -9.97
CA SER A 67 -20.95 -9.37 -10.44
C SER A 67 -21.97 -8.82 -9.43
N LEU A 68 -21.57 -8.61 -8.17
CA LEU A 68 -22.45 -8.06 -7.13
C LEU A 68 -22.82 -6.58 -7.34
N GLN A 69 -22.05 -5.83 -8.14
CA GLN A 69 -22.38 -4.43 -8.46
C GLN A 69 -23.41 -4.26 -9.59
N SER A 70 -23.75 -5.30 -10.38
CA SER A 70 -24.63 -5.17 -11.53
C SER A 70 -26.01 -5.85 -11.42
N LYS A 71 -26.35 -6.54 -10.32
CA LYS A 71 -27.66 -7.15 -10.16
C LYS A 71 -28.68 -6.15 -9.61
N ARG A 72 -29.52 -5.60 -10.50
CA ARG A 72 -30.74 -4.89 -10.14
C ARG A 72 -31.61 -5.77 -9.23
N TRP A 73 -31.80 -5.36 -7.99
CA TRP A 73 -32.82 -5.93 -7.12
C TRP A 73 -34.21 -5.59 -7.66
N ARG A 74 -34.97 -6.61 -8.09
CA ARG A 74 -36.41 -6.50 -8.24
C ARG A 74 -37.05 -6.89 -6.90
N SER A 75 -37.69 -5.93 -6.28
CA SER A 75 -38.54 -6.17 -5.12
C SER A 75 -39.80 -6.95 -5.54
N SER A 76 -39.95 -8.19 -5.10
CA SER A 76 -41.25 -8.83 -4.88
C SER A 76 -41.00 -10.16 -4.15
N GLU A 77 -41.40 -10.22 -2.86
CA GLU A 77 -42.39 -11.18 -2.39
C GLU A 77 -42.48 -11.13 -0.87
N ARG A 78 -43.71 -11.15 -0.37
CA ARG A 78 -44.07 -11.09 1.05
C ARG A 78 -43.73 -12.41 1.76
N PRO A 79 -43.38 -12.40 3.06
CA PRO A 79 -43.25 -13.62 3.84
C PRO A 79 -44.62 -14.17 4.23
N ALA A 80 -44.74 -15.51 4.16
CA ALA A 80 -45.82 -16.25 4.72
C ALA A 80 -45.67 -16.42 6.23
N GLU A 81 -46.75 -16.28 6.95
CA GLU A 81 -46.88 -16.45 8.40
C GLU A 81 -46.69 -17.90 8.87
N GLY A 82 -46.13 -18.08 10.06
CA GLY A 82 -46.45 -19.19 10.93
C GLY A 82 -45.27 -20.04 11.42
N GLY A 83 -45.01 -19.95 12.71
CA GLY A 83 -44.17 -20.92 13.43
C GLY A 83 -43.42 -20.37 14.63
N THR A 84 -44.14 -20.29 15.77
CA THR A 84 -43.51 -20.06 17.08
C THR A 84 -42.75 -21.31 17.51
N GLU A 85 -41.43 -21.17 17.72
CA GLU A 85 -40.68 -22.08 18.59
C GLU A 85 -39.75 -21.27 19.51
N THR A 86 -39.79 -21.66 20.75
CA THR A 86 -39.21 -21.04 21.96
C THR A 86 -37.68 -21.08 21.96
N ALA A 87 -37.08 -19.93 22.19
CA ALA A 87 -35.62 -19.80 22.48
C ALA A 87 -35.36 -20.24 23.91
N GLU A 88 -34.76 -21.41 24.08
CA GLU A 88 -34.09 -21.79 25.32
C GLU A 88 -32.57 -21.58 25.21
N GLN A 89 -32.09 -20.90 26.24
CA GLN A 89 -30.75 -20.61 26.67
C GLN A 89 -29.64 -21.55 26.14
N SER A 90 -28.72 -21.06 25.35
CA SER A 90 -27.39 -21.61 25.26
C SER A 90 -26.40 -20.69 25.99
N MET A 91 -25.98 -21.15 27.17
CA MET A 91 -24.88 -20.56 27.91
C MET A 91 -23.65 -20.46 27.03
N SER A 92 -23.11 -19.25 26.88
CA SER A 92 -21.85 -18.99 26.22
C SER A 92 -20.71 -19.61 27.04
N VAL A 93 -20.21 -20.77 26.57
CA VAL A 93 -18.89 -21.23 26.97
C VAL A 93 -17.89 -20.27 26.32
N ALA A 94 -17.20 -19.51 27.16
CA ALA A 94 -16.07 -18.72 26.73
C ALA A 94 -15.09 -19.64 25.98
N ARG A 95 -15.00 -19.47 24.66
CA ARG A 95 -13.97 -20.13 23.87
C ARG A 95 -12.63 -19.54 24.26
N GLU A 96 -11.70 -20.37 24.71
CA GLU A 96 -10.30 -19.96 24.85
C GLU A 96 -9.82 -19.36 23.52
N PRO A 97 -9.05 -18.25 23.57
CA PRO A 97 -8.54 -17.62 22.35
C PRO A 97 -7.71 -18.65 21.57
N ARG A 98 -8.11 -18.95 20.34
CA ARG A 98 -7.27 -19.73 19.43
C ARG A 98 -6.02 -18.90 19.15
N GLY A 99 -4.85 -19.38 19.56
CA GLY A 99 -3.58 -18.72 19.23
C GLY A 99 -3.49 -18.46 17.72
N ILE A 100 -3.11 -17.27 17.34
CA ILE A 100 -3.04 -16.77 15.95
C ILE A 100 -2.06 -17.61 15.10
N VAL A 101 -1.20 -18.41 15.71
CA VAL A 101 -0.18 -19.21 15.03
C VAL A 101 -0.26 -20.66 15.47
N GLY A 102 -0.70 -21.55 14.58
CA GLY A 102 -0.66 -23.02 14.74
C GLY A 102 0.75 -23.61 14.62
N GLY A 103 1.75 -22.98 15.24
CA GLY A 103 3.12 -23.44 15.34
C GLY A 103 3.68 -23.12 16.72
N SER A 104 4.73 -23.84 17.18
CA SER A 104 5.42 -23.56 18.43
C SER A 104 5.71 -22.06 18.55
N ALA A 105 5.31 -21.43 19.67
CA ALA A 105 5.52 -20.02 19.94
C ALA A 105 6.95 -19.60 19.57
N PRO A 106 7.16 -18.64 18.70
CA PRO A 106 8.50 -18.24 18.29
C PRO A 106 9.26 -17.71 19.51
N SER A 107 10.43 -18.25 19.76
CA SER A 107 11.35 -17.79 20.81
C SER A 107 11.83 -16.34 20.58
N ASN A 108 11.59 -15.83 19.37
CA ASN A 108 11.94 -14.49 18.93
C ASN A 108 10.72 -13.77 18.34
N ARG A 109 10.28 -12.70 19.00
CA ARG A 109 9.11 -11.87 18.61
C ARG A 109 9.32 -11.04 17.32
N TRP A 110 10.40 -11.24 16.61
CA TRP A 110 10.75 -10.55 15.37
C TRP A 110 10.74 -11.48 14.15
N GLN A 111 10.59 -12.78 14.38
CA GLN A 111 10.66 -13.76 13.30
C GLN A 111 9.34 -14.51 13.13
N LEU A 112 8.92 -14.63 11.89
CA LEU A 112 7.81 -15.48 11.46
C LEU A 112 8.38 -16.67 10.68
N VAL A 113 7.88 -17.86 10.96
CA VAL A 113 8.47 -19.11 10.44
C VAL A 113 7.42 -19.95 9.75
N ASN A 114 7.75 -20.46 8.58
CA ASN A 114 6.99 -21.47 7.86
C ASN A 114 7.76 -22.79 7.76
N THR A 115 7.10 -23.89 8.15
CA THR A 115 7.56 -25.26 7.94
C THR A 115 6.49 -26.12 7.28
N ASP A 116 5.31 -25.54 7.00
CA ASP A 116 4.20 -26.20 6.32
C ASP A 116 4.12 -25.69 4.87
N PHE A 117 4.45 -26.55 3.93
CA PHE A 117 4.41 -26.26 2.49
C PHE A 117 3.27 -27.02 1.79
N GLU A 118 2.47 -27.79 2.53
CA GLU A 118 1.31 -28.51 1.98
C GLU A 118 0.05 -27.65 2.04
N SER A 119 -0.11 -26.82 3.08
CA SER A 119 -1.22 -25.90 3.23
C SER A 119 -1.17 -24.73 2.22
N ARG A 120 -2.25 -23.97 2.12
CA ARG A 120 -2.28 -22.76 1.31
C ARG A 120 -1.20 -21.79 1.78
N TYR A 121 -0.37 -21.36 0.85
CA TYR A 121 0.78 -20.49 1.12
C TYR A 121 0.44 -19.03 0.86
N TYR A 122 0.64 -18.19 1.87
CA TYR A 122 0.53 -16.75 1.77
C TYR A 122 1.90 -16.13 2.06
N GLY A 123 2.57 -15.65 1.00
CA GLY A 123 3.79 -14.88 1.13
C GLY A 123 3.52 -13.43 1.53
N VAL A 124 4.58 -12.78 2.00
CA VAL A 124 4.60 -11.33 2.22
C VAL A 124 5.83 -10.72 1.54
N PRO A 125 5.77 -9.47 1.06
CA PRO A 125 6.90 -8.87 0.36
C PRO A 125 8.04 -8.52 1.31
N ILE A 126 9.25 -8.64 0.80
CA ILE A 126 10.43 -7.92 1.28
C ILE A 126 10.59 -6.70 0.38
N ALA A 127 10.50 -5.51 0.95
CA ALA A 127 10.51 -4.30 0.15
C ALA A 127 11.30 -3.16 0.83
N ASN A 128 11.60 -2.11 0.07
CA ASN A 128 12.34 -0.95 0.55
C ASN A 128 11.69 0.39 0.18
N GLY A 129 10.41 0.36 -0.24
CA GLY A 129 9.64 1.52 -0.68
C GLY A 129 9.79 1.87 -2.17
N CYS A 130 10.74 1.24 -2.87
CA CYS A 130 10.89 1.36 -4.33
C CYS A 130 10.78 -0.01 -4.99
N LEU A 131 11.50 -0.98 -4.48
CA LEU A 131 11.58 -2.35 -4.99
C LEU A 131 10.85 -3.29 -4.02
N GLY A 132 9.88 -4.02 -4.52
CA GLY A 132 9.16 -5.09 -3.82
C GLY A 132 9.56 -6.46 -4.39
N LEU A 133 9.98 -7.35 -3.51
CA LEU A 133 10.39 -8.72 -3.81
C LEU A 133 9.45 -9.67 -3.07
N MET A 134 8.59 -10.37 -3.79
CA MET A 134 7.64 -11.32 -3.21
C MET A 134 8.24 -12.73 -3.23
N PRO A 135 8.65 -13.28 -2.09
CA PRO A 135 9.12 -14.66 -2.02
C PRO A 135 8.05 -15.65 -2.48
N GLY A 136 8.47 -16.64 -3.26
CA GLY A 136 7.61 -17.70 -3.76
C GLY A 136 7.53 -18.89 -2.80
N ARG A 137 6.53 -19.78 -3.06
CA ARG A 137 6.44 -21.06 -2.37
C ARG A 137 7.58 -21.99 -2.74
N ALA A 138 7.96 -22.03 -4.02
CA ALA A 138 9.06 -22.88 -4.48
C ALA A 138 10.41 -22.44 -3.89
N PRO A 139 11.35 -23.38 -3.64
CA PRO A 139 12.64 -23.04 -3.04
C PRO A 139 13.40 -21.96 -3.82
N MET A 140 14.00 -21.00 -3.11
CA MET A 140 14.82 -19.91 -3.67
C MET A 140 14.12 -19.13 -4.80
N SER A 141 12.79 -19.01 -4.76
CA SER A 141 12.02 -18.37 -5.84
C SER A 141 11.40 -17.05 -5.43
N LEU A 142 11.12 -16.19 -6.41
CA LEU A 142 10.28 -15.01 -6.29
C LEU A 142 8.99 -15.22 -7.10
N LYS A 143 7.82 -14.95 -6.47
CA LYS A 143 6.52 -14.90 -7.14
C LYS A 143 6.46 -13.68 -8.08
N SER A 144 6.94 -12.53 -7.61
CA SER A 144 6.97 -11.29 -8.38
C SER A 144 8.09 -10.35 -7.93
N VAL A 145 8.49 -9.47 -8.83
CA VAL A 145 9.32 -8.29 -8.55
C VAL A 145 8.53 -7.09 -9.02
N MET A 146 8.40 -6.06 -8.19
CA MET A 146 7.59 -4.87 -8.48
C MET A 146 8.39 -3.60 -8.22
N LEU A 147 8.14 -2.58 -9.04
CA LEU A 147 8.60 -1.21 -8.79
C LEU A 147 7.42 -0.35 -8.37
N SER A 148 7.56 0.34 -7.25
CA SER A 148 6.59 1.32 -6.80
C SER A 148 6.42 2.44 -7.83
N ASN A 149 5.18 2.86 -8.07
CA ASN A 149 4.85 3.98 -8.96
C ASN A 149 5.26 3.77 -10.45
N VAL A 150 5.37 2.52 -10.91
CA VAL A 150 5.58 2.17 -12.31
C VAL A 150 4.37 1.43 -12.83
N TYR A 151 3.67 2.03 -13.79
CA TYR A 151 2.42 1.50 -14.34
C TYR A 151 2.55 1.18 -15.82
N ASP A 152 1.87 0.11 -16.21
CA ASP A 152 1.64 -0.27 -17.59
C ASP A 152 0.14 -0.27 -17.88
N SER A 153 -0.25 -0.62 -19.10
CA SER A 153 -1.62 -0.87 -19.53
C SER A 153 -2.59 0.30 -19.31
N ARG A 154 -3.04 0.86 -20.40
CA ARG A 154 -4.36 1.44 -20.58
C ARG A 154 -5.13 0.57 -21.58
N SER A 155 -5.02 -0.77 -21.37
CA SER A 155 -5.59 -1.75 -22.29
C SER A 155 -7.09 -1.90 -22.09
N ASN A 156 -7.68 -2.83 -22.76
CA ASN A 156 -9.09 -3.22 -22.99
C ASN A 156 -10.17 -2.73 -22.01
N HIS A 157 -9.82 -2.34 -20.78
CA HIS A 157 -10.70 -1.68 -19.80
C HIS A 157 -10.31 -0.22 -19.55
N GLY A 158 -9.36 0.33 -20.30
CA GLY A 158 -8.98 1.75 -20.26
C GLY A 158 -8.18 2.19 -19.03
N VAL A 159 -7.80 1.27 -18.12
CA VAL A 159 -7.10 1.62 -16.88
C VAL A 159 -5.64 1.17 -16.88
N SER A 160 -4.81 1.94 -16.20
CA SER A 160 -3.43 1.57 -15.91
C SER A 160 -3.37 0.45 -14.86
N ARG A 161 -2.23 -0.21 -14.74
CA ARG A 161 -1.97 -1.23 -13.74
C ARG A 161 -0.51 -1.24 -13.36
N ILE A 162 -0.19 -1.38 -12.07
CA ILE A 162 1.19 -1.48 -11.61
C ILE A 162 1.90 -2.64 -12.32
N ALA A 163 3.12 -2.39 -12.81
CA ALA A 163 3.86 -3.35 -13.61
C ALA A 163 4.63 -4.34 -12.72
N THR A 164 4.60 -5.62 -13.09
CA THR A 164 5.63 -6.56 -12.62
C THR A 164 6.93 -6.25 -13.36
N GLY A 165 8.07 -6.33 -12.66
CA GLY A 165 9.37 -6.01 -13.21
C GLY A 165 10.14 -7.21 -13.76
N LEU A 166 11.34 -6.93 -14.24
CA LEU A 166 12.34 -7.94 -14.52
C LEU A 166 12.84 -8.53 -13.19
N ASN A 167 13.17 -9.82 -13.17
CA ASN A 167 13.72 -10.46 -11.98
C ASN A 167 15.24 -10.66 -12.13
N PRO A 168 16.08 -9.83 -11.51
CA PRO A 168 17.52 -9.94 -11.54
C PRO A 168 18.10 -10.96 -10.53
N PHE A 169 17.27 -11.64 -9.76
CA PHE A 169 17.65 -12.55 -8.67
C PHE A 169 17.40 -14.03 -9.01
N ALA A 170 17.02 -14.34 -10.22
CA ALA A 170 16.75 -15.72 -10.63
C ALA A 170 18.04 -16.57 -10.55
N LEU A 171 17.93 -17.71 -9.87
CA LEU A 171 19.05 -18.61 -9.60
C LEU A 171 18.69 -20.04 -10.00
N SER A 172 19.57 -20.70 -10.74
CA SER A 172 19.57 -22.14 -10.93
C SER A 172 20.73 -22.74 -10.13
N LEU A 173 20.42 -23.63 -9.20
CA LEU A 173 21.39 -24.37 -8.40
C LEU A 173 21.16 -25.86 -8.58
N CYS A 174 22.23 -26.58 -8.95
CA CYS A 174 22.22 -28.04 -9.02
C CYS A 174 23.33 -28.61 -8.15
N VAL A 175 23.05 -29.75 -7.51
CA VAL A 175 24.01 -30.55 -6.76
C VAL A 175 24.11 -31.92 -7.42
N ASP A 176 25.29 -32.30 -7.92
CA ASP A 176 25.53 -33.52 -8.74
C ASP A 176 24.51 -33.69 -9.86
N GLY A 177 24.17 -32.59 -10.54
CA GLY A 177 23.22 -32.58 -11.65
C GLY A 177 21.73 -32.60 -11.24
N VAL A 178 21.42 -32.65 -9.94
CA VAL A 178 20.05 -32.58 -9.40
C VAL A 178 19.71 -31.12 -9.10
N ALA A 179 18.72 -30.56 -9.79
CA ALA A 179 18.24 -29.19 -9.57
C ALA A 179 17.45 -29.05 -8.29
N VAL A 180 17.57 -27.89 -7.63
CA VAL A 180 16.73 -27.51 -6.50
C VAL A 180 15.29 -27.34 -6.97
N SER A 181 14.35 -28.04 -6.32
CA SER A 181 12.90 -27.98 -6.58
C SER A 181 12.12 -28.48 -5.37
N ASP A 182 10.80 -28.28 -5.34
CA ASP A 182 9.94 -28.79 -4.25
C ASP A 182 10.08 -30.30 -4.04
N SER A 183 10.35 -31.07 -5.10
CA SER A 183 10.49 -32.52 -5.03
C SER A 183 11.88 -33.01 -4.58
N THR A 184 12.89 -32.13 -4.59
CA THR A 184 14.28 -32.50 -4.27
C THR A 184 14.75 -31.97 -2.91
N VAL A 185 13.99 -31.06 -2.31
CA VAL A 185 14.32 -30.46 -1.01
C VAL A 185 13.64 -31.18 0.14
N THR A 186 14.32 -31.26 1.27
CA THR A 186 13.83 -31.83 2.53
C THR A 186 14.25 -30.95 3.70
N ASP A 187 13.66 -31.15 4.88
CA ASP A 187 13.98 -30.38 6.10
C ASP A 187 14.00 -28.87 5.83
N ARG A 188 12.91 -28.40 5.18
CA ARG A 188 12.80 -27.03 4.69
C ARG A 188 12.14 -26.12 5.71
N ARG A 189 12.66 -24.92 5.83
CA ARG A 189 12.15 -23.86 6.68
C ARG A 189 12.30 -22.50 6.00
N GLN A 190 11.24 -21.72 5.97
CA GLN A 190 11.28 -20.31 5.60
C GLN A 190 11.17 -19.43 6.85
N THR A 191 11.93 -18.35 6.89
CA THR A 191 11.93 -17.38 7.99
C THR A 191 11.87 -15.96 7.45
N LEU A 192 10.91 -15.18 7.93
CA LEU A 192 10.89 -13.72 7.78
C LEU A 192 11.41 -13.08 9.06
N ASP A 193 12.50 -12.35 8.99
CA ASP A 193 12.96 -11.49 10.09
C ASP A 193 12.49 -10.04 9.82
N MET A 194 11.56 -9.59 10.65
CA MET A 194 10.95 -8.26 10.52
C MET A 194 11.88 -7.15 11.06
N ARG A 195 12.81 -7.50 11.96
CA ARG A 195 13.72 -6.49 12.52
C ARG A 195 14.71 -5.97 11.51
N HIS A 196 15.33 -6.89 10.77
CA HIS A 196 16.37 -6.58 9.79
C HIS A 196 15.94 -6.82 8.35
N ALA A 197 14.64 -7.06 8.14
CA ALA A 197 13.99 -7.17 6.83
C ALA A 197 14.72 -8.10 5.85
N TRP A 198 14.95 -9.33 6.29
CA TRP A 198 15.41 -10.39 5.40
C TRP A 198 14.44 -11.57 5.41
N PHE A 199 14.43 -12.28 4.29
CA PHE A 199 13.70 -13.53 4.13
C PHE A 199 14.68 -14.65 3.84
N GLU A 200 14.52 -15.77 4.52
CA GLU A 200 15.40 -16.93 4.43
C GLU A 200 14.62 -18.17 3.99
N ASP A 201 15.25 -18.96 3.15
CA ASP A 201 14.83 -20.32 2.78
C ASP A 201 15.99 -21.28 3.07
N ASP A 202 15.85 -22.11 4.09
CA ASP A 202 16.86 -23.06 4.55
C ASP A 202 16.35 -24.49 4.36
N PHE A 203 17.12 -25.34 3.69
CA PHE A 203 16.70 -26.70 3.34
C PHE A 203 17.89 -27.64 3.09
N LYS A 204 17.61 -28.95 3.03
CA LYS A 204 18.54 -29.97 2.59
C LYS A 204 18.23 -30.47 1.19
N LEU A 205 19.27 -30.86 0.48
CA LEU A 205 19.20 -31.63 -0.75
C LEU A 205 19.63 -33.07 -0.43
N GLY A 206 18.69 -33.85 0.07
CA GLY A 206 18.94 -35.18 0.59
C GLY A 206 20.02 -35.16 1.70
N ASP A 207 20.97 -36.08 1.59
CA ASP A 207 22.15 -36.19 2.45
C ASP A 207 23.42 -35.56 1.86
N LYS A 208 23.30 -34.83 0.74
CA LYS A 208 24.42 -34.25 -0.01
C LYS A 208 24.81 -32.86 0.44
N ALA A 209 23.84 -31.96 0.62
CA ALA A 209 24.12 -30.57 0.96
C ALA A 209 22.99 -29.94 1.78
N ARG A 210 23.33 -28.93 2.59
CA ARG A 210 22.39 -27.96 3.16
C ARG A 210 22.59 -26.63 2.47
N VAL A 211 21.48 -25.98 2.12
CA VAL A 211 21.45 -24.68 1.46
C VAL A 211 20.70 -23.69 2.33
N ASN A 212 21.30 -22.54 2.53
CA ASN A 212 20.68 -21.37 3.13
C ASN A 212 20.67 -20.26 2.09
N TRP A 213 19.49 -19.73 1.76
CA TRP A 213 19.28 -18.67 0.80
C TRP A 213 18.59 -17.50 1.51
N GLN A 214 19.21 -16.32 1.53
CA GLN A 214 18.66 -15.13 2.16
C GLN A 214 18.46 -14.01 1.15
N LEU A 215 17.30 -13.34 1.22
CA LEU A 215 16.90 -12.24 0.35
C LEU A 215 16.75 -10.95 1.14
N ARG A 216 17.22 -9.83 0.57
CA ARG A 216 17.03 -8.47 1.08
C ARG A 216 16.69 -7.51 -0.06
N ALA A 217 15.67 -6.65 0.12
CA ALA A 217 15.55 -5.43 -0.65
C ALA A 217 16.35 -4.35 0.09
N LEU A 218 17.48 -3.94 -0.47
CA LEU A 218 18.46 -3.09 0.24
C LEU A 218 17.87 -1.71 0.55
N ARG A 219 17.82 -1.34 1.85
CA ARG A 219 17.22 -0.06 2.25
C ARG A 219 18.04 1.14 1.81
N GLU A 220 19.38 1.02 1.75
CA GLU A 220 20.25 2.07 1.26
C GLU A 220 20.14 2.27 -0.26
N LEU A 221 20.05 1.17 -1.02
CA LEU A 221 20.00 1.20 -2.48
C LEU A 221 18.56 0.96 -2.97
N PRO A 222 17.81 2.02 -3.34
CA PRO A 222 16.38 1.94 -3.56
C PRO A 222 15.95 0.98 -4.67
N TYR A 223 16.82 0.76 -5.66
CA TYR A 223 16.53 -0.07 -6.83
C TYR A 223 17.33 -1.38 -6.83
N ALA A 224 17.93 -1.75 -5.69
CA ALA A 224 18.75 -2.95 -5.60
C ALA A 224 18.33 -3.89 -4.47
N GLY A 225 18.63 -5.16 -4.66
CA GLY A 225 18.48 -6.22 -3.67
C GLY A 225 19.70 -7.12 -3.65
N LEU A 226 19.83 -7.85 -2.55
CA LEU A 226 20.92 -8.79 -2.33
C LEU A 226 20.35 -10.16 -1.96
N VAL A 227 20.78 -11.18 -2.70
CA VAL A 227 20.63 -12.57 -2.32
C VAL A 227 21.98 -13.07 -1.83
N SER A 228 22.01 -13.69 -0.66
CA SER A 228 23.16 -14.37 -0.10
C SER A 228 22.89 -15.88 -0.03
N VAL A 229 23.77 -16.70 -0.54
CA VAL A 229 23.61 -18.15 -0.56
C VAL A 229 24.80 -18.80 0.13
N GLU A 230 24.49 -19.70 1.06
CA GLU A 230 25.49 -20.59 1.68
C GLU A 230 25.13 -22.04 1.35
N VAL A 231 26.09 -22.76 0.77
CA VAL A 231 25.97 -24.20 0.48
C VAL A 231 26.99 -24.94 1.30
N ARG A 232 26.55 -25.74 2.27
CA ARG A 232 27.41 -26.62 3.04
C ARG A 232 27.32 -28.05 2.50
N ALA A 233 28.44 -28.55 2.01
CA ALA A 233 28.56 -29.92 1.52
C ALA A 233 28.55 -30.92 2.70
N LEU A 234 27.65 -31.90 2.68
CA LEU A 234 27.59 -32.99 3.63
C LEU A 234 28.38 -34.21 3.15
N GLN A 235 28.58 -34.32 1.83
CA GLN A 235 29.41 -35.26 1.11
C GLN A 235 30.25 -34.50 0.08
N ASP A 236 31.17 -35.15 -0.62
CA ASP A 236 31.85 -34.59 -1.78
C ASP A 236 30.81 -34.37 -2.88
N VAL A 237 30.63 -33.12 -3.33
CA VAL A 237 29.60 -32.75 -4.31
C VAL A 237 30.13 -31.82 -5.37
N ARG A 238 29.53 -31.89 -6.57
CA ARG A 238 29.68 -30.91 -7.63
C ARG A 238 28.50 -29.96 -7.63
N LEU A 239 28.78 -28.67 -7.46
CA LEU A 239 27.77 -27.62 -7.59
C LEU A 239 27.81 -27.03 -9.00
N SER A 240 26.63 -26.80 -9.58
CA SER A 240 26.47 -25.99 -10.78
C SER A 240 25.57 -24.79 -10.43
N VAL A 241 26.07 -23.57 -10.68
CA VAL A 241 25.44 -22.31 -10.27
C VAL A 241 25.28 -21.40 -11.48
N GLU A 242 24.06 -20.95 -11.75
CA GLU A 242 23.79 -20.00 -12.82
C GLU A 242 22.80 -18.93 -12.35
N GLY A 243 23.28 -17.68 -12.20
CA GLY A 243 22.43 -16.49 -12.02
C GLY A 243 21.86 -16.03 -13.35
N ARG A 244 20.61 -15.58 -13.35
CA ARG A 244 19.90 -15.11 -14.55
C ARG A 244 19.08 -13.85 -14.26
N ILE A 245 18.83 -13.08 -15.32
CA ILE A 245 17.77 -12.06 -15.31
C ILE A 245 16.62 -12.63 -16.13
N THR A 246 15.42 -12.70 -15.55
CA THR A 246 14.23 -13.14 -16.27
C THR A 246 13.26 -11.98 -16.52
N SER A 247 12.50 -12.06 -17.60
CA SER A 247 11.50 -11.06 -18.00
C SER A 247 10.12 -11.70 -18.04
N PRO A 248 9.05 -10.98 -17.69
CA PRO A 248 7.69 -11.42 -17.97
C PRO A 248 7.53 -11.75 -19.47
N ARG A 249 6.75 -12.81 -19.76
CA ARG A 249 6.63 -13.34 -21.14
C ARG A 249 6.11 -12.34 -22.16
N ASN A 250 5.24 -11.43 -21.71
CA ASN A 250 4.60 -10.42 -22.56
C ASN A 250 5.43 -9.13 -22.74
N PHE A 251 6.61 -9.04 -22.11
CA PHE A 251 7.49 -7.87 -22.29
C PHE A 251 8.32 -7.98 -23.55
N ALA A 252 8.47 -6.87 -24.27
CA ALA A 252 9.34 -6.80 -25.43
C ALA A 252 10.80 -6.64 -24.99
N GLN A 253 11.56 -7.73 -25.02
CA GLN A 253 13.00 -7.66 -24.79
C GLN A 253 13.68 -6.88 -25.92
N ILE A 254 14.45 -5.85 -25.55
CA ILE A 254 15.15 -4.98 -26.50
C ILE A 254 16.59 -5.41 -26.65
N ASP A 255 17.27 -5.66 -25.52
CA ASP A 255 18.70 -5.94 -25.50
C ASP A 255 19.07 -6.71 -24.24
N SER A 256 20.11 -7.54 -24.35
CA SER A 256 20.71 -8.26 -23.23
C SER A 256 22.19 -8.50 -23.49
N GLY A 257 22.96 -8.61 -22.43
CA GLY A 257 24.38 -8.90 -22.56
C GLY A 257 25.07 -9.12 -21.23
N VAL A 258 26.33 -9.51 -21.32
CA VAL A 258 27.23 -9.62 -20.17
C VAL A 258 28.40 -8.69 -20.43
N ILE A 259 28.79 -7.95 -19.40
CA ILE A 259 29.94 -7.04 -19.42
C ILE A 259 30.85 -7.35 -18.24
N THR A 260 32.14 -7.34 -18.46
CA THR A 260 33.13 -7.46 -17.37
C THR A 260 33.49 -6.09 -16.84
N ARG A 261 33.42 -5.93 -15.54
CA ARG A 261 33.92 -4.75 -14.82
C ARG A 261 34.95 -5.16 -13.79
N HIS A 262 35.94 -4.32 -13.59
CA HIS A 262 36.95 -4.54 -12.56
C HIS A 262 36.67 -3.61 -11.37
N ILE A 263 36.56 -4.22 -10.21
CA ILE A 263 36.56 -3.51 -8.95
C ILE A 263 37.98 -3.71 -8.38
N GLU A 264 38.73 -2.63 -8.34
CA GLU A 264 40.20 -2.68 -8.16
C GLU A 264 40.81 -3.61 -9.22
N THR A 265 41.31 -4.78 -8.82
CA THR A 265 41.91 -5.77 -9.73
C THR A 265 41.02 -7.00 -9.99
N THR A 266 39.91 -7.10 -9.27
CA THR A 266 39.00 -8.28 -9.34
C THR A 266 37.97 -8.12 -10.45
N PRO A 267 37.87 -9.07 -11.40
CA PRO A 267 36.89 -9.02 -12.46
C PRO A 267 35.53 -9.55 -12.01
N PHE A 268 34.46 -8.84 -12.35
CA PHE A 268 33.08 -9.23 -12.16
C PHE A 268 32.32 -9.20 -13.48
N GLU A 269 31.58 -10.26 -13.76
CA GLU A 269 30.62 -10.31 -14.88
C GLU A 269 29.29 -9.76 -14.40
N ILE A 270 28.80 -8.74 -15.08
CA ILE A 270 27.48 -8.13 -14.86
C ILE A 270 26.60 -8.48 -16.05
N ARG A 271 25.53 -9.24 -15.80
CA ARG A 271 24.45 -9.47 -16.76
C ARG A 271 23.54 -8.27 -16.79
N ARG A 272 23.06 -7.90 -17.97
CA ARG A 272 22.14 -6.79 -18.16
C ARG A 272 21.00 -7.21 -19.09
N LEU A 273 19.80 -6.69 -18.81
CA LEU A 273 18.60 -6.88 -19.62
C LEU A 273 17.79 -5.61 -19.65
N ARG A 274 17.30 -5.19 -20.82
CA ARG A 274 16.29 -4.15 -20.94
C ARG A 274 15.11 -4.63 -21.76
N SER A 275 13.91 -4.28 -21.27
CA SER A 275 12.65 -4.67 -21.89
C SER A 275 11.66 -3.52 -21.77
N ARG A 276 10.67 -3.49 -22.68
CA ARG A 276 9.52 -2.56 -22.58
C ARG A 276 8.28 -3.30 -22.14
N THR A 277 7.49 -2.63 -21.31
CA THR A 277 6.15 -3.10 -20.94
C THR A 277 5.25 -3.15 -22.16
N PRO A 278 4.25 -4.06 -22.20
CA PRO A 278 3.51 -4.35 -23.43
C PRO A 278 2.60 -3.22 -23.93
N GLN A 279 2.08 -2.38 -23.08
CA GLN A 279 1.04 -1.40 -23.44
C GLN A 279 1.56 0.03 -23.47
N ARG A 280 2.06 0.55 -22.35
CA ARG A 280 2.63 1.91 -22.26
C ARG A 280 4.06 1.99 -22.83
N GLY A 281 4.70 0.83 -23.04
CA GLY A 281 6.06 0.77 -23.54
C GLY A 281 7.12 1.28 -22.58
N VAL A 282 6.84 1.30 -21.28
CA VAL A 282 7.77 1.79 -20.24
C VAL A 282 9.05 0.95 -20.26
N LEU A 283 10.20 1.59 -20.36
CA LEU A 283 11.50 0.93 -20.39
C LEU A 283 11.91 0.53 -18.95
N LEU A 284 12.12 -0.76 -18.77
CA LEU A 284 12.69 -1.35 -17.56
C LEU A 284 14.07 -1.92 -17.88
N CYS A 285 15.04 -1.62 -17.02
CA CYS A 285 16.41 -2.10 -17.14
C CYS A 285 16.85 -2.79 -15.85
N ALA A 286 17.42 -3.98 -16.00
CA ALA A 286 17.96 -4.74 -14.88
C ALA A 286 19.43 -5.07 -15.11
N ALA A 287 20.20 -5.12 -14.02
CA ALA A 287 21.56 -5.62 -14.00
C ALA A 287 21.76 -6.57 -12.81
N ALA A 288 22.61 -7.57 -12.95
CA ALA A 288 22.92 -8.51 -11.86
C ALA A 288 24.33 -9.09 -11.99
N ALA A 289 25.01 -9.24 -10.86
CA ALA A 289 26.24 -9.98 -10.71
C ALA A 289 26.03 -11.17 -9.76
N THR A 290 26.51 -12.35 -10.16
CA THR A 290 26.61 -13.52 -9.28
C THR A 290 28.08 -13.70 -8.93
N PHE A 291 28.45 -13.61 -7.66
CA PHE A 291 29.83 -13.44 -7.26
C PHE A 291 30.19 -14.05 -5.90
N THR A 292 31.48 -14.24 -5.70
CA THR A 292 32.12 -14.55 -4.42
C THR A 292 33.06 -13.40 -4.06
N GLU A 293 33.72 -13.47 -2.91
CA GLU A 293 34.79 -12.54 -2.53
C GLU A 293 35.93 -12.45 -3.57
N ASN A 294 36.13 -13.52 -4.36
CA ASN A 294 37.20 -13.63 -5.37
C ASN A 294 36.78 -13.21 -6.77
N GLY A 295 35.61 -12.60 -6.94
CA GLY A 295 35.08 -12.17 -8.25
C GLY A 295 33.87 -12.98 -8.69
N THR A 296 33.66 -13.07 -10.02
CA THR A 296 32.53 -13.81 -10.59
C THR A 296 32.46 -15.24 -10.09
N MET A 297 31.27 -15.67 -9.64
CA MET A 297 31.02 -17.06 -9.22
C MET A 297 31.28 -18.03 -10.37
N PRO A 298 32.17 -19.03 -10.22
CA PRO A 298 32.35 -20.09 -11.22
C PRO A 298 31.05 -20.90 -11.42
N ALA A 299 30.77 -21.25 -12.70
CA ALA A 299 29.57 -22.01 -13.04
C ALA A 299 29.57 -23.41 -12.41
N ASP A 300 30.75 -24.02 -12.25
CA ASP A 300 30.94 -25.34 -11.63
C ASP A 300 31.99 -25.28 -10.53
N THR A 301 31.69 -25.88 -9.39
CA THR A 301 32.56 -25.90 -8.21
C THR A 301 32.50 -27.27 -7.52
N LEU A 302 33.65 -27.83 -7.16
CA LEU A 302 33.72 -29.03 -6.34
C LEU A 302 33.88 -28.66 -4.87
N LEU A 303 33.01 -29.21 -4.02
CA LEU A 303 33.12 -29.09 -2.56
C LEU A 303 33.36 -30.45 -1.94
N ARG A 304 34.33 -30.51 -1.04
CA ARG A 304 34.54 -31.68 -0.17
C ARG A 304 33.56 -31.69 0.97
N ALA A 305 33.27 -32.86 1.51
CA ALA A 305 32.46 -33.03 2.71
C ALA A 305 32.93 -32.09 3.83
N GLY A 306 32.00 -31.33 4.41
CA GLY A 306 32.24 -30.32 5.43
C GLY A 306 32.65 -28.94 4.96
N GLN A 307 32.99 -28.77 3.67
CA GLN A 307 33.27 -27.43 3.12
C GLN A 307 31.98 -26.61 2.92
N THR A 308 32.12 -25.32 3.04
CA THR A 308 31.06 -24.34 2.80
C THR A 308 31.46 -23.36 1.70
N LEU A 309 30.58 -23.17 0.73
CA LEU A 309 30.71 -22.13 -0.28
C LEU A 309 29.71 -21.02 0.03
N ARG A 310 30.17 -19.77 -0.01
CA ARG A 310 29.31 -18.57 0.04
C ARG A 310 29.41 -17.82 -1.27
N PHE A 311 28.27 -17.42 -1.81
CA PHE A 311 28.19 -16.54 -2.97
C PHE A 311 26.96 -15.65 -2.87
N HIS A 312 26.93 -14.61 -3.69
CA HIS A 312 25.89 -13.58 -3.66
C HIS A 312 25.36 -13.28 -5.05
N ILE A 313 24.10 -12.79 -5.09
CA ILE A 313 23.54 -12.13 -6.27
C ILE A 313 23.18 -10.72 -5.85
N LEU A 314 23.88 -9.74 -6.41
CA LEU A 314 23.50 -8.34 -6.31
C LEU A 314 22.77 -7.97 -7.58
N GLY A 315 21.49 -7.63 -7.45
CA GLY A 315 20.62 -7.30 -8.57
C GLY A 315 20.02 -5.92 -8.43
N SER A 316 19.80 -5.25 -9.56
CA SER A 316 19.10 -3.98 -9.64
C SER A 316 18.02 -4.00 -10.70
N LEU A 317 16.95 -3.18 -10.49
CA LEU A 317 15.87 -2.96 -11.44
C LEU A 317 15.49 -1.48 -11.41
N VAL A 318 15.50 -0.83 -12.56
CA VAL A 318 15.29 0.62 -12.73
C VAL A 318 14.31 0.87 -13.87
N SER A 319 13.48 1.90 -13.74
CA SER A 319 12.53 2.36 -14.76
C SER A 319 12.96 3.69 -15.35
N GLU A 320 12.61 3.96 -16.62
CA GLU A 320 12.75 5.28 -17.24
C GLU A 320 11.82 6.35 -16.61
N THR A 321 10.80 5.93 -15.87
CA THR A 321 9.95 6.86 -15.09
C THR A 321 10.67 7.40 -13.86
N ASP A 322 11.65 6.66 -13.33
CA ASP A 322 12.40 7.05 -12.15
C ASP A 322 13.73 7.74 -12.49
N LEU A 323 14.45 7.23 -13.49
CA LEU A 323 15.78 7.72 -13.87
C LEU A 323 15.90 7.83 -15.39
N ALA A 324 16.41 8.93 -15.87
CA ALA A 324 16.49 9.25 -17.32
C ALA A 324 17.34 8.26 -18.12
N ASP A 325 18.34 7.63 -17.52
CA ASP A 325 19.18 6.60 -18.12
C ASP A 325 19.14 5.29 -17.32
N PRO A 326 18.00 4.57 -17.33
CA PRO A 326 17.83 3.38 -16.51
C PRO A 326 18.82 2.24 -16.87
N TRP A 327 19.35 2.23 -18.10
CA TRP A 327 20.28 1.21 -18.55
C TRP A 327 21.64 1.30 -17.85
N ASN A 328 22.20 2.49 -17.77
CA ASN A 328 23.46 2.71 -17.08
C ASN A 328 23.26 2.77 -15.56
N GLU A 329 22.15 3.29 -15.09
CA GLU A 329 21.88 3.35 -13.66
C GLU A 329 21.69 1.96 -13.03
N ALA A 330 21.02 1.03 -13.71
CA ALA A 330 20.94 -0.36 -13.25
C ALA A 330 22.34 -0.98 -13.06
N GLU A 331 23.24 -0.80 -14.02
CA GLU A 331 24.63 -1.25 -13.90
C GLU A 331 25.39 -0.53 -12.78
N ARG A 332 25.18 0.79 -12.63
CA ARG A 332 25.83 1.63 -11.61
C ARG A 332 25.53 1.16 -10.19
N PHE A 333 24.27 0.81 -9.88
CA PHE A 333 23.87 0.22 -8.60
C PHE A 333 24.64 -1.06 -8.30
N VAL A 334 24.80 -1.93 -9.30
CA VAL A 334 25.55 -3.18 -9.14
C VAL A 334 27.03 -2.91 -8.92
N ILE A 335 27.66 -2.03 -9.72
CA ILE A 335 29.08 -1.66 -9.56
C ILE A 335 29.33 -1.06 -8.17
N TYR A 336 28.48 -0.13 -7.73
CA TYR A 336 28.59 0.46 -6.40
C TYR A 336 28.55 -0.62 -5.30
N GLY A 337 27.54 -1.50 -5.37
CA GLY A 337 27.39 -2.52 -4.34
C GLY A 337 28.49 -3.59 -4.35
N LEU A 338 29.07 -3.92 -5.53
CA LEU A 338 30.25 -4.77 -5.62
C LEU A 338 31.47 -4.10 -4.94
N GLY A 339 31.63 -2.79 -5.11
CA GLY A 339 32.70 -2.01 -4.46
C GLY A 339 32.54 -1.91 -2.94
N GLU A 340 31.31 -1.85 -2.44
CA GLU A 340 31.04 -1.85 -1.01
C GLU A 340 31.23 -3.24 -0.37
N GLY A 341 30.90 -4.29 -1.08
CA GLY A 341 30.90 -5.67 -0.59
C GLY A 341 29.67 -6.04 0.21
N PRO A 342 29.31 -7.34 0.26
CA PRO A 342 28.05 -7.82 0.83
C PRO A 342 27.93 -7.55 2.34
N GLU A 343 29.01 -7.62 3.10
CA GLU A 343 29.01 -7.41 4.56
C GLU A 343 28.63 -5.97 4.90
N ARG A 344 29.19 -4.97 4.16
CA ARG A 344 28.89 -3.55 4.41
C ARG A 344 27.48 -3.21 3.96
N LEU A 345 27.02 -3.78 2.84
CA LEU A 345 25.65 -3.62 2.38
C LEU A 345 24.64 -4.15 3.39
N VAL A 346 24.89 -5.34 3.97
CA VAL A 346 24.05 -5.93 5.02
C VAL A 346 24.07 -5.07 6.27
N ALA A 347 25.23 -4.70 6.77
CA ALA A 347 25.37 -3.88 7.99
C ALA A 347 24.65 -2.52 7.85
N ARG A 348 24.76 -1.89 6.69
CA ARG A 348 24.07 -0.62 6.40
C ARG A 348 22.56 -0.79 6.31
N HIS A 349 22.10 -1.86 5.65
CA HIS A 349 20.71 -2.22 5.58
C HIS A 349 20.09 -2.42 6.97
N GLU A 350 20.74 -3.20 7.83
CA GLU A 350 20.29 -3.47 9.19
C GLU A 350 20.26 -2.18 10.05
N ALA A 351 21.28 -1.33 9.94
CA ALA A 351 21.30 -0.06 10.66
C ALA A 351 20.13 0.87 10.26
N LEU A 352 19.78 0.95 8.98
CA LEU A 352 18.64 1.72 8.51
C LEU A 352 17.30 1.14 8.99
N TRP A 353 17.18 -0.16 9.13
CA TRP A 353 16.01 -0.78 9.72
C TRP A 353 15.93 -0.54 11.24
N ASP A 354 17.06 -0.57 11.95
CA ASP A 354 17.09 -0.19 13.38
C ASP A 354 16.67 1.28 13.58
N GLU A 355 16.97 2.18 12.63
CA GLU A 355 16.45 3.56 12.64
C GLU A 355 14.94 3.64 12.47
N LEU A 356 14.36 2.85 11.54
CA LEU A 356 12.91 2.76 11.36
C LEU A 356 12.22 2.26 12.62
N TRP A 357 12.77 1.24 13.28
CA TRP A 357 12.24 0.65 14.50
C TRP A 357 12.38 1.51 15.76
N GLN A 358 12.93 2.71 15.67
CA GLN A 358 12.76 3.71 16.73
C GLN A 358 11.29 4.09 16.92
N GLY A 359 10.50 4.07 15.84
CA GLY A 359 9.04 4.07 15.88
C GLY A 359 8.51 2.65 16.07
N ASP A 360 8.11 2.27 17.28
CA ASP A 360 7.64 0.90 17.61
C ASP A 360 6.41 0.95 18.52
N ILE A 361 5.61 -0.12 18.44
CA ILE A 361 4.45 -0.36 19.30
C ILE A 361 4.74 -1.59 20.14
N ARG A 362 4.73 -1.44 21.48
CA ARG A 362 4.99 -2.52 22.42
C ARG A 362 3.76 -2.81 23.27
N ILE A 363 3.32 -4.05 23.24
CA ILE A 363 2.13 -4.54 23.94
C ILE A 363 2.58 -5.58 24.98
N GLU A 364 2.20 -5.36 26.24
CA GLU A 364 2.47 -6.31 27.33
C GLU A 364 1.17 -6.97 27.78
N GLY A 365 1.17 -8.30 27.76
CA GLY A 365 0.04 -9.13 28.14
C GLY A 365 -0.60 -9.89 26.99
N ASP A 366 -0.25 -9.55 25.73
CA ASP A 366 -0.76 -10.22 24.53
C ASP A 366 0.37 -10.38 23.49
N PRO A 367 1.00 -11.54 23.42
CA PRO A 367 2.09 -11.81 22.48
C PRO A 367 1.60 -11.84 21.01
N ASP A 368 0.35 -12.23 20.75
CA ASP A 368 -0.20 -12.32 19.41
C ASP A 368 -0.50 -10.92 18.87
N ALA A 369 -1.12 -10.06 19.68
CA ALA A 369 -1.31 -8.63 19.31
C ALA A 369 0.03 -7.92 19.11
N GLN A 370 1.05 -8.22 19.93
CA GLN A 370 2.40 -7.68 19.74
C GLN A 370 3.01 -8.12 18.41
N LEU A 371 2.86 -9.38 18.04
CA LEU A 371 3.41 -9.92 16.81
C LEU A 371 2.70 -9.32 15.59
N PHE A 372 1.36 -9.22 15.63
CA PHE A 372 0.57 -8.58 14.57
C PHE A 372 0.91 -7.09 14.43
N ALA A 373 1.03 -6.34 15.52
CA ALA A 373 1.41 -4.92 15.47
C ALA A 373 2.75 -4.71 14.75
N ARG A 374 3.72 -5.58 15.01
CA ARG A 374 5.03 -5.55 14.34
C ARG A 374 4.96 -5.97 12.88
N ALA A 375 4.16 -7.00 12.56
CA ALA A 375 3.98 -7.43 11.18
C ALA A 375 3.32 -6.31 10.34
N ALA A 376 2.28 -5.66 10.87
CA ALA A 376 1.63 -4.54 10.21
C ALA A 376 2.58 -3.35 10.02
N LEU A 377 3.35 -2.98 11.06
CA LEU A 377 4.30 -1.88 10.98
C LEU A 377 5.48 -2.20 10.06
N PHE A 378 5.97 -3.44 10.05
CA PHE A 378 6.97 -3.91 9.11
C PHE A 378 6.51 -3.72 7.66
N GLN A 379 5.25 -4.06 7.35
CA GLN A 379 4.70 -3.88 6.01
C GLN A 379 4.60 -2.39 5.66
N MET A 380 4.17 -1.50 6.58
CA MET A 380 4.16 -0.06 6.35
C MET A 380 5.56 0.47 6.00
N TYR A 381 6.57 0.13 6.78
CA TYR A 381 7.96 0.56 6.54
C TYR A 381 8.57 -0.04 5.28
N SER A 382 8.17 -1.27 4.92
CA SER A 382 8.63 -1.94 3.69
C SER A 382 8.11 -1.25 2.43
N ASN A 383 6.83 -0.84 2.43
CA ASN A 383 6.15 -0.38 1.22
C ASN A 383 6.30 1.12 0.94
N ALA A 384 6.96 1.86 1.82
CA ALA A 384 7.22 3.29 1.66
C ALA A 384 8.64 3.67 2.02
N ARG A 385 9.09 4.81 1.54
CA ARG A 385 10.39 5.39 1.91
C ARG A 385 10.35 6.90 1.85
N GLU A 386 11.21 7.51 2.63
CA GLU A 386 11.46 8.94 2.63
C GLU A 386 12.10 9.41 1.32
N GLY A 387 11.76 10.63 0.91
CA GLY A 387 12.42 11.33 -0.20
C GLY A 387 11.92 10.95 -1.60
N ARG A 388 10.83 10.18 -1.70
CA ARG A 388 10.18 9.88 -2.97
C ARG A 388 8.70 10.21 -2.92
N ALA A 389 8.22 11.06 -3.82
CA ALA A 389 6.80 11.39 -3.97
C ALA A 389 6.00 10.20 -4.54
N ALA A 390 5.86 9.17 -3.71
CA ALA A 390 5.09 7.95 -4.00
C ALA A 390 4.26 7.57 -2.79
N SER A 391 3.06 7.05 -3.03
CA SER A 391 2.15 6.59 -2.00
C SER A 391 2.03 5.06 -1.98
N ILE A 392 1.25 4.52 -1.06
CA ILE A 392 1.07 3.09 -0.86
C ILE A 392 -0.28 2.69 -1.45
N PRO A 393 -0.32 1.76 -2.42
CA PRO A 393 -1.58 1.14 -2.87
C PRO A 393 -2.22 0.30 -1.75
N PRO A 394 -3.51 -0.05 -1.82
CA PRO A 394 -4.17 -0.90 -0.83
C PRO A 394 -3.45 -2.23 -0.54
N PHE A 395 -2.79 -2.82 -1.56
CA PHE A 395 -1.98 -4.04 -1.42
C PHE A 395 -0.47 -3.81 -1.49
N GLY A 396 -0.01 -2.56 -1.40
CA GLY A 396 1.41 -2.21 -1.41
C GLY A 396 2.14 -2.78 -2.64
N LEU A 397 3.31 -3.37 -2.40
CA LEU A 397 4.14 -4.05 -3.41
C LEU A 397 4.00 -5.58 -3.33
N SER A 398 2.91 -6.08 -2.76
CA SER A 398 2.65 -7.52 -2.61
C SER A 398 1.85 -8.10 -3.76
N ASP A 399 0.86 -7.39 -4.26
CA ASP A 399 -0.04 -7.84 -5.30
C ASP A 399 -0.44 -6.69 -6.24
N ARG A 400 -1.19 -7.03 -7.29
CA ARG A 400 -1.69 -6.11 -8.32
C ARG A 400 -3.19 -5.85 -8.21
N GLU A 401 -3.80 -6.22 -7.07
CA GLU A 401 -5.18 -5.92 -6.77
C GLU A 401 -5.41 -4.40 -6.74
N TYR A 402 -6.63 -3.98 -7.09
CA TYR A 402 -6.96 -2.59 -7.35
C TYR A 402 -5.99 -1.90 -8.32
N CYS A 403 -5.42 -2.70 -9.25
CA CYS A 403 -4.44 -2.24 -10.23
C CYS A 403 -3.18 -1.57 -9.63
N GLY A 404 -2.98 -1.64 -8.32
CA GLY A 404 -1.93 -0.91 -7.61
C GLY A 404 -2.14 0.60 -7.60
N HIS A 405 -3.37 1.08 -7.80
CA HIS A 405 -3.73 2.49 -7.74
C HIS A 405 -3.73 3.01 -6.30
N ILE A 406 -3.66 4.33 -6.17
CA ILE A 406 -3.69 5.04 -4.90
C ILE A 406 -5.11 5.57 -4.67
N PHE A 407 -5.69 5.21 -3.53
CA PHE A 407 -7.03 5.58 -3.07
C PHE A 407 -6.95 6.45 -1.81
N TRP A 408 -8.10 6.73 -1.18
CA TRP A 408 -8.21 7.34 0.14
C TRP A 408 -7.58 6.49 1.27
N ASP A 409 -7.36 5.22 0.99
CA ASP A 409 -6.64 4.26 1.82
C ASP A 409 -5.29 4.80 2.29
N SER A 410 -4.62 5.53 1.39
CA SER A 410 -3.38 6.20 1.72
C SER A 410 -3.59 7.23 2.82
N GLU A 411 -4.47 8.20 2.63
CA GLU A 411 -4.59 9.38 3.49
C GLU A 411 -5.23 9.11 4.85
N LEU A 412 -6.27 8.25 4.91
CA LEU A 412 -7.02 8.04 6.14
C LEU A 412 -6.68 6.75 6.88
N TRP A 413 -6.01 5.80 6.22
CA TRP A 413 -5.76 4.49 6.81
C TRP A 413 -4.28 4.20 7.03
N MET A 414 -3.43 4.30 6.00
CA MET A 414 -2.01 3.97 6.06
C MET A 414 -1.12 5.15 6.52
N TYR A 415 -1.47 6.36 6.12
CA TYR A 415 -0.73 7.57 6.44
C TYR A 415 -0.73 7.94 7.94
N PRO A 416 -1.86 7.89 8.69
CA PRO A 416 -1.85 8.34 10.07
C PRO A 416 -0.82 7.64 10.98
N PRO A 417 -0.69 6.30 10.99
CA PRO A 417 0.35 5.66 11.80
C PRO A 417 1.77 6.05 11.36
N LEU A 418 2.00 6.27 10.06
CA LEU A 418 3.29 6.74 9.55
C LEU A 418 3.56 8.19 9.96
N LEU A 419 2.53 9.04 9.98
CA LEU A 419 2.66 10.42 10.44
C LEU A 419 3.11 10.49 11.91
N PHE A 420 2.60 9.60 12.76
CA PHE A 420 3.01 9.54 14.16
C PHE A 420 4.43 8.98 14.32
N LEU A 421 4.84 7.98 13.54
CA LEU A 421 6.05 7.20 13.78
C LEU A 421 7.23 7.53 12.86
N ASN A 422 6.98 8.06 11.67
CA ASN A 422 8.02 8.42 10.68
C ASN A 422 7.57 9.55 9.75
N GLY A 423 7.82 10.79 10.16
CA GLY A 423 7.41 11.98 9.40
C GLY A 423 8.03 12.09 8.00
N GLY A 424 9.22 11.52 7.77
CA GLY A 424 9.86 11.52 6.46
C GLY A 424 9.12 10.64 5.45
N ILE A 425 8.71 9.44 5.88
CA ILE A 425 7.84 8.57 5.05
C ILE A 425 6.48 9.23 4.86
N ALA A 426 5.87 9.76 5.92
CA ALA A 426 4.57 10.43 5.82
C ALA A 426 4.61 11.60 4.82
N ARG A 427 5.70 12.38 4.79
CA ARG A 427 5.91 13.43 3.80
C ARG A 427 5.85 12.90 2.37
N SER A 428 6.47 11.77 2.10
CA SER A 428 6.47 11.17 0.76
C SER A 428 5.07 10.85 0.24
N LEU A 429 4.16 10.42 1.13
CA LEU A 429 2.78 10.11 0.77
C LEU A 429 1.99 11.38 0.40
N VAL A 430 2.12 12.45 1.17
CA VAL A 430 1.43 13.71 0.86
C VAL A 430 2.09 14.44 -0.32
N ASP A 431 3.41 14.33 -0.50
CA ASP A 431 4.10 14.87 -1.68
C ASP A 431 3.63 14.18 -2.97
N TYR A 432 3.25 12.89 -2.93
CA TYR A 432 2.60 12.23 -4.08
C TYR A 432 1.37 13.01 -4.56
N ARG A 433 0.49 13.44 -3.66
CA ARG A 433 -0.72 14.19 -4.00
C ARG A 433 -0.41 15.62 -4.48
N THR A 434 0.52 16.30 -3.79
CA THR A 434 0.86 17.69 -4.15
C THR A 434 1.47 17.79 -5.55
N GLU A 435 2.32 16.81 -5.93
CA GLU A 435 2.95 16.77 -7.25
C GLU A 435 1.99 16.41 -8.37
N ARG A 436 0.83 15.82 -8.04
CA ARG A 436 -0.23 15.40 -8.99
C ARG A 436 -1.48 16.28 -8.96
N LEU A 437 -1.38 17.44 -8.38
CA LEU A 437 -2.49 18.41 -8.33
C LEU A 437 -3.05 18.78 -9.72
N SER A 438 -2.23 18.70 -10.78
CA SER A 438 -2.67 18.96 -12.16
C SER A 438 -3.77 18.00 -12.64
N GLY A 439 -3.68 16.71 -12.28
CA GLY A 439 -4.71 15.72 -12.60
C GLY A 439 -6.04 16.02 -11.91
N ALA A 440 -5.98 16.44 -10.63
CA ALA A 440 -7.18 16.83 -9.88
C ALA A 440 -7.84 18.09 -10.44
N ARG A 441 -7.06 19.08 -10.90
CA ARG A 441 -7.57 20.28 -11.61
C ARG A 441 -8.25 19.89 -12.92
N HIS A 442 -7.62 19.00 -13.67
CA HIS A 442 -8.19 18.51 -14.92
C HIS A 442 -9.54 17.83 -14.68
N LYS A 443 -9.61 16.91 -13.72
CA LYS A 443 -10.87 16.24 -13.36
C LYS A 443 -11.94 17.24 -12.93
N ALA A 444 -11.65 18.20 -12.04
CA ALA A 444 -12.61 19.22 -11.63
C ALA A 444 -13.17 19.99 -12.85
N SER A 445 -12.28 20.41 -13.76
CA SER A 445 -12.67 21.13 -14.99
C SER A 445 -13.58 20.32 -15.90
N LEU A 446 -13.32 19.00 -16.08
CA LEU A 446 -14.16 18.11 -16.88
C LEU A 446 -15.59 18.01 -16.35
N TYR A 447 -15.78 18.07 -15.03
CA TYR A 447 -17.10 18.04 -14.39
C TYR A 447 -17.72 19.42 -14.18
N GLY A 448 -17.06 20.50 -14.64
CA GLY A 448 -17.55 21.87 -14.52
C GLY A 448 -17.38 22.49 -13.13
N TYR A 449 -16.52 21.91 -12.29
CA TYR A 449 -16.19 22.45 -10.97
C TYR A 449 -14.93 23.32 -11.00
N ARG A 450 -14.83 24.24 -10.02
CA ARG A 450 -13.60 24.99 -9.75
C ARG A 450 -12.63 24.16 -8.94
N GLY A 451 -11.38 24.61 -8.82
CA GLY A 451 -10.39 24.05 -7.93
C GLY A 451 -9.91 22.64 -8.31
N ALA A 452 -9.80 21.75 -7.35
CA ALA A 452 -9.25 20.42 -7.54
C ALA A 452 -10.18 19.32 -7.00
N LEU A 453 -10.60 18.40 -7.89
CA LEU A 453 -11.30 17.16 -7.59
C LEU A 453 -10.33 16.00 -7.78
N PHE A 454 -9.78 15.48 -6.70
CA PHE A 454 -8.86 14.35 -6.79
C PHE A 454 -9.56 13.11 -7.37
N PRO A 455 -8.82 12.26 -8.13
CA PRO A 455 -9.36 11.01 -8.62
C PRO A 455 -9.62 10.04 -7.48
N TRP A 456 -10.65 9.20 -7.62
CA TRP A 456 -10.90 8.10 -6.70
C TRP A 456 -9.73 7.12 -6.71
N GLU A 457 -9.35 6.66 -7.90
CA GLU A 457 -8.16 5.85 -8.12
C GLU A 457 -7.14 6.62 -8.95
N SER A 458 -5.89 6.71 -8.50
CA SER A 458 -4.84 7.37 -9.26
C SER A 458 -3.59 6.52 -9.44
N ASP A 459 -3.01 6.64 -10.64
CA ASP A 459 -1.72 6.06 -10.98
C ASP A 459 -0.57 7.10 -10.88
N ASP A 460 0.52 6.88 -11.60
CA ASP A 460 1.65 7.79 -11.70
C ASP A 460 1.33 9.16 -12.31
N SER A 461 0.25 9.28 -13.08
CA SER A 461 -0.19 10.53 -13.70
C SER A 461 -0.98 11.44 -12.74
N GLY A 462 -1.64 10.87 -11.74
CA GLY A 462 -2.57 11.57 -10.86
C GLY A 462 -3.92 11.89 -11.52
N GLU A 463 -4.21 11.31 -12.68
CA GLU A 463 -5.52 11.36 -13.31
C GLU A 463 -6.41 10.20 -12.85
N GLU A 464 -7.72 10.27 -13.15
CA GLU A 464 -8.66 9.20 -12.80
C GLU A 464 -8.33 7.91 -13.55
N SER A 465 -8.08 6.86 -12.79
CA SER A 465 -7.75 5.53 -13.29
C SER A 465 -8.74 4.46 -12.81
N CYS A 466 -9.89 4.88 -12.26
CA CYS A 466 -10.95 3.97 -11.83
C CYS A 466 -11.54 3.20 -13.02
N PRO A 467 -11.76 1.88 -12.90
CA PRO A 467 -12.42 1.09 -13.93
C PRO A 467 -13.81 1.65 -14.29
N THR A 468 -14.15 1.58 -15.57
CA THR A 468 -15.38 2.20 -16.11
C THR A 468 -16.68 1.61 -15.58
N ASN A 469 -16.64 0.43 -15.00
CA ASN A 469 -17.78 -0.23 -14.37
C ASN A 469 -18.03 0.17 -12.91
N ALA A 470 -17.10 0.93 -12.28
CA ALA A 470 -17.25 1.40 -10.93
C ALA A 470 -17.77 2.84 -10.92
N LEU A 471 -18.85 3.10 -10.19
CA LEU A 471 -19.47 4.41 -10.07
C LEU A 471 -18.65 5.36 -9.19
N THR A 472 -17.80 4.82 -8.34
CA THR A 472 -16.94 5.52 -7.40
C THR A 472 -16.04 6.54 -8.09
N GLY A 473 -15.43 6.18 -9.22
CA GLY A 473 -14.58 7.10 -10.00
C GLY A 473 -15.26 8.43 -10.40
N THR A 474 -16.58 8.38 -10.62
CA THR A 474 -17.34 9.57 -11.01
C THR A 474 -17.99 10.29 -9.83
N PHE A 475 -18.42 9.57 -8.80
CA PHE A 475 -19.33 10.11 -7.78
C PHE A 475 -18.78 10.11 -6.36
N GLU A 476 -17.64 9.46 -6.08
CA GLU A 476 -17.04 9.41 -4.76
C GLU A 476 -16.04 10.57 -4.59
N HIS A 477 -16.53 11.66 -4.03
CA HIS A 477 -15.84 12.95 -4.02
C HIS A 477 -15.09 13.25 -2.72
N HIS A 478 -15.36 12.51 -1.66
CA HIS A 478 -14.71 12.72 -0.35
C HIS A 478 -13.19 12.54 -0.40
N ILE A 479 -12.65 11.77 -1.37
CA ILE A 479 -11.21 11.64 -1.62
C ILE A 479 -10.48 12.99 -1.65
N SER A 480 -11.11 14.05 -2.17
CA SER A 480 -10.51 15.39 -2.20
C SER A 480 -10.34 15.98 -0.80
N SER A 481 -11.32 15.73 0.08
CA SER A 481 -11.22 16.11 1.48
C SER A 481 -10.17 15.32 2.22
N ASP A 482 -10.09 14.00 1.96
CA ASP A 482 -9.16 13.09 2.62
C ASP A 482 -7.71 13.49 2.34
N VAL A 483 -7.42 13.90 1.09
CA VAL A 483 -6.14 14.47 0.69
C VAL A 483 -5.86 15.78 1.44
N ALA A 484 -6.83 16.69 1.53
CA ALA A 484 -6.67 17.95 2.26
C ALA A 484 -6.43 17.72 3.76
N ILE A 485 -7.13 16.77 4.37
CA ILE A 485 -6.97 16.37 5.78
C ILE A 485 -5.56 15.81 6.01
N GLY A 486 -5.08 14.94 5.13
CA GLY A 486 -3.72 14.40 5.21
C GLY A 486 -2.66 15.50 5.15
N ILE A 487 -2.80 16.44 4.22
CA ILE A 487 -1.90 17.61 4.06
C ILE A 487 -1.92 18.51 5.30
N TRP A 488 -3.11 18.82 5.82
CA TRP A 488 -3.24 19.66 7.01
C TRP A 488 -2.64 18.98 8.25
N ASN A 489 -2.86 17.67 8.41
CA ASN A 489 -2.30 16.88 9.51
C ASN A 489 -0.76 16.80 9.42
N TYR A 490 -0.16 16.79 8.22
CA TYR A 490 1.29 16.89 8.09
C TYR A 490 1.80 18.20 8.71
N TYR A 491 1.18 19.33 8.35
CA TYR A 491 1.55 20.62 8.92
C TYR A 491 1.33 20.68 10.44
N ARG A 492 0.19 20.19 10.95
CA ARG A 492 -0.11 20.14 12.40
C ARG A 492 0.95 19.34 13.16
N MET A 493 1.45 18.25 12.58
CA MET A 493 2.47 17.39 13.18
C MET A 493 3.85 18.03 13.17
N THR A 494 4.22 18.69 12.06
CA THR A 494 5.61 19.10 11.82
C THR A 494 5.86 20.58 12.07
N GLY A 495 4.84 21.43 11.93
CA GLY A 495 5.01 22.88 11.92
C GLY A 495 5.75 23.41 10.70
N ASP A 496 5.98 22.59 9.65
CA ASP A 496 6.73 22.97 8.44
C ASP A 496 5.96 23.99 7.59
N LYS A 497 6.11 25.25 7.94
CA LYS A 497 5.42 26.38 7.33
C LYS A 497 5.87 26.65 5.88
N GLU A 498 7.12 26.31 5.55
CA GLU A 498 7.67 26.45 4.21
C GLU A 498 7.02 25.42 3.27
N TRP A 499 7.01 24.14 3.66
CA TRP A 499 6.32 23.09 2.92
C TRP A 499 4.83 23.38 2.78
N LEU A 500 4.17 23.86 3.86
CA LEU A 500 2.77 24.25 3.78
C LEU A 500 2.56 25.32 2.72
N ARG A 501 3.39 26.36 2.66
CA ARG A 501 3.25 27.45 1.68
C ARG A 501 3.46 26.98 0.26
N GLU A 502 4.49 26.18 0.02
CA GLU A 502 4.90 25.80 -1.34
C GLU A 502 4.12 24.63 -1.90
N LYS A 503 3.83 23.63 -1.07
CA LYS A 503 3.24 22.36 -1.48
C LYS A 503 1.79 22.17 -0.99
N GLY A 504 1.55 22.38 0.31
CA GLY A 504 0.25 22.11 0.93
C GLY A 504 -0.83 23.11 0.58
N TRP A 505 -0.50 24.40 0.63
CA TRP A 505 -1.46 25.49 0.41
C TRP A 505 -2.15 25.46 -0.96
N PRO A 506 -1.45 25.23 -2.08
CA PRO A 506 -2.13 25.13 -3.38
C PRO A 506 -3.24 24.06 -3.38
N VAL A 507 -2.99 22.91 -2.74
CA VAL A 507 -3.97 21.82 -2.66
C VAL A 507 -5.14 22.20 -1.74
N LEU A 508 -4.85 22.67 -0.52
CA LEU A 508 -5.89 23.04 0.46
C LEU A 508 -6.85 24.10 -0.11
N ARG A 509 -6.29 25.15 -0.72
CA ARG A 509 -7.07 26.19 -1.39
C ARG A 509 -7.98 25.62 -2.47
N GLU A 510 -7.43 24.79 -3.35
CA GLU A 510 -8.17 24.33 -4.53
C GLU A 510 -9.18 23.24 -4.20
N VAL A 511 -8.95 22.44 -3.17
CA VAL A 511 -9.98 21.55 -2.63
C VAL A 511 -11.11 22.36 -1.99
N ALA A 512 -10.80 23.43 -1.27
CA ALA A 512 -11.85 24.31 -0.70
C ALA A 512 -12.67 24.98 -1.82
N ASP A 513 -12.02 25.48 -2.89
CA ASP A 513 -12.70 26.06 -4.05
C ASP A 513 -13.57 25.02 -4.80
N PHE A 514 -13.14 23.75 -4.85
CA PHE A 514 -13.95 22.67 -5.37
C PHE A 514 -15.24 22.50 -4.57
N TRP A 515 -15.16 22.37 -3.24
CA TRP A 515 -16.34 22.19 -2.41
C TRP A 515 -17.32 23.36 -2.51
N VAL A 516 -16.83 24.60 -2.56
CA VAL A 516 -17.70 25.79 -2.77
C VAL A 516 -18.44 25.70 -4.11
N SER A 517 -17.81 25.18 -5.16
CA SER A 517 -18.46 25.04 -6.46
C SER A 517 -19.35 23.81 -6.57
N ARG A 518 -19.17 22.83 -5.66
CA ARG A 518 -19.85 21.52 -5.68
C ARG A 518 -21.20 21.52 -4.94
N VAL A 519 -21.31 22.29 -3.87
CA VAL A 519 -22.52 22.34 -3.06
C VAL A 519 -23.70 23.03 -3.75
N GLU A 520 -24.90 22.62 -3.40
CA GLU A 520 -26.15 23.29 -3.82
C GLU A 520 -26.82 23.95 -2.61
N TRP A 521 -27.17 25.23 -2.76
CA TRP A 521 -27.83 25.99 -1.70
C TRP A 521 -29.32 25.68 -1.62
N ASN A 522 -29.77 25.36 -0.41
CA ASN A 522 -31.18 25.15 -0.09
C ASN A 522 -31.89 26.47 0.25
N LYS A 523 -33.22 26.47 0.20
CA LYS A 523 -34.04 27.65 0.50
C LYS A 523 -33.93 28.13 1.95
N ASP A 524 -33.58 27.24 2.86
CA ASP A 524 -33.42 27.53 4.30
C ASP A 524 -32.03 28.09 4.64
N GLY A 525 -31.17 28.26 3.65
CA GLY A 525 -29.81 28.77 3.83
C GLY A 525 -28.77 27.70 4.15
N SER A 526 -29.15 26.43 4.30
CA SER A 526 -28.23 25.30 4.32
C SER A 526 -27.71 24.97 2.93
N CYS A 527 -26.70 24.12 2.84
CA CYS A 527 -26.28 23.55 1.56
C CYS A 527 -26.14 22.04 1.63
N SER A 528 -26.31 21.40 0.48
CA SER A 528 -26.31 19.95 0.29
C SER A 528 -25.30 19.52 -0.75
N VAL A 529 -24.76 18.32 -0.60
CA VAL A 529 -24.04 17.60 -1.64
C VAL A 529 -24.94 16.47 -2.17
N LYS A 530 -25.30 16.55 -3.44
CA LYS A 530 -26.25 15.61 -4.06
C LYS A 530 -25.58 14.67 -5.03
N GLY A 531 -26.12 13.46 -5.16
CA GLY A 531 -25.73 12.48 -6.16
C GLY A 531 -24.30 12.01 -5.99
N VAL A 532 -23.92 11.60 -4.77
CA VAL A 532 -22.59 11.05 -4.44
C VAL A 532 -22.66 9.58 -4.08
N VAL A 533 -21.51 8.94 -4.07
CA VAL A 533 -21.20 7.71 -3.36
C VAL A 533 -20.45 8.12 -2.11
N GLY A 534 -20.83 7.61 -0.94
CA GLY A 534 -20.13 7.83 0.31
C GLY A 534 -19.03 6.80 0.57
N ALA A 535 -18.43 6.83 1.75
CA ALA A 535 -17.52 5.76 2.18
C ALA A 535 -18.22 4.38 2.18
N ASP A 536 -19.51 4.33 2.49
CA ASP A 536 -20.36 3.18 2.17
C ASP A 536 -20.66 3.12 0.67
N GLU A 537 -19.86 2.38 -0.08
CA GLU A 537 -20.03 2.22 -1.51
C GLU A 537 -21.29 1.45 -1.93
N PHE A 538 -22.11 0.93 -0.99
CA PHE A 538 -23.43 0.41 -1.30
C PHE A 538 -24.46 1.53 -1.52
N ALA A 539 -24.17 2.73 -1.01
CA ALA A 539 -25.05 3.91 -1.11
C ALA A 539 -24.72 4.75 -2.35
N HIS A 540 -25.41 4.49 -3.46
CA HIS A 540 -25.19 5.17 -4.73
C HIS A 540 -26.18 6.33 -4.94
N HIS A 541 -25.70 7.45 -5.50
CA HIS A 541 -26.51 8.65 -5.84
C HIS A 541 -27.29 9.23 -4.66
N VAL A 542 -26.70 9.16 -3.49
CA VAL A 542 -27.34 9.68 -2.27
C VAL A 542 -27.12 11.19 -2.13
N THR A 543 -27.95 11.82 -1.31
CA THR A 543 -27.88 13.22 -0.95
C THR A 543 -27.47 13.36 0.51
N ASP A 544 -26.56 14.29 0.80
CA ASP A 544 -26.09 14.62 2.14
C ASP A 544 -25.54 13.39 2.89
N ASN A 545 -24.66 12.62 2.21
CA ASN A 545 -23.92 11.55 2.87
C ASN A 545 -23.08 12.14 4.01
N ALA A 546 -23.16 11.53 5.18
CA ALA A 546 -22.61 12.04 6.42
C ALA A 546 -21.07 12.18 6.34
N PHE A 547 -20.37 11.14 5.86
CA PHE A 547 -18.92 11.20 5.73
C PHE A 547 -18.47 12.19 4.65
N THR A 548 -19.13 12.22 3.50
CA THR A 548 -18.83 13.17 2.43
C THR A 548 -18.97 14.62 2.91
N ASN A 549 -20.09 14.94 3.55
CA ASN A 549 -20.32 16.31 4.07
C ASN A 549 -19.38 16.62 5.24
N GLY A 550 -19.15 15.66 6.15
CA GLY A 550 -18.24 15.80 7.28
C GLY A 550 -16.80 16.03 6.86
N SER A 551 -16.28 15.26 5.92
CA SER A 551 -14.94 15.44 5.39
C SER A 551 -14.78 16.78 4.67
N ALA A 552 -15.81 17.23 3.92
CA ALA A 552 -15.83 18.55 3.28
C ALA A 552 -15.76 19.69 4.30
N ILE A 553 -16.52 19.60 5.41
CA ILE A 553 -16.45 20.56 6.51
C ILE A 553 -15.04 20.66 7.08
N VAL A 554 -14.39 19.51 7.34
CA VAL A 554 -13.02 19.48 7.88
C VAL A 554 -12.02 20.04 6.88
N ALA A 555 -12.12 19.70 5.60
CA ALA A 555 -11.23 20.21 4.56
C ALA A 555 -11.35 21.73 4.37
N LEU A 556 -12.57 22.27 4.36
CA LEU A 556 -12.82 23.71 4.30
C LEU A 556 -12.23 24.46 5.50
N ARG A 557 -12.42 23.92 6.71
CA ARG A 557 -11.82 24.48 7.94
C ARG A 557 -10.29 24.38 7.93
N ALA A 558 -9.73 23.30 7.42
CA ALA A 558 -8.30 23.15 7.26
C ALA A 558 -7.71 24.20 6.31
N ALA A 559 -8.41 24.51 5.20
CA ALA A 559 -8.01 25.57 4.28
C ALA A 559 -8.07 26.97 4.94
N CYS A 560 -9.11 27.24 5.75
CA CYS A 560 -9.21 28.49 6.53
C CYS A 560 -8.05 28.61 7.54
N ALA A 561 -7.76 27.55 8.29
CA ALA A 561 -6.67 27.52 9.26
C ALA A 561 -5.29 27.66 8.58
N ALA A 562 -5.08 27.03 7.42
CA ALA A 562 -3.85 27.16 6.66
C ALA A 562 -3.67 28.60 6.12
N ALA A 563 -4.73 29.25 5.66
CA ALA A 563 -4.70 30.65 5.25
C ALA A 563 -4.27 31.57 6.40
N GLN A 564 -4.86 31.36 7.58
CA GLN A 564 -4.49 32.09 8.81
C GLN A 564 -3.02 31.84 9.20
N ALA A 565 -2.57 30.58 9.18
CA ALA A 565 -1.20 30.21 9.50
C ALA A 565 -0.18 30.84 8.54
N LEU A 566 -0.57 31.12 7.30
CA LEU A 566 0.26 31.72 6.25
C LEU A 566 0.08 33.24 6.08
N ASP A 567 -0.80 33.88 6.89
CA ASP A 567 -1.19 35.31 6.75
C ASP A 567 -1.78 35.63 5.36
N ILE A 568 -2.57 34.72 4.81
CA ILE A 568 -3.22 34.88 3.49
C ILE A 568 -4.66 35.33 3.71
N HIS A 569 -5.07 36.39 2.99
CA HIS A 569 -6.43 36.91 2.99
C HIS A 569 -7.10 36.60 1.64
N GLY A 570 -8.41 36.33 1.65
CA GLY A 570 -9.16 36.04 0.41
C GLY A 570 -10.47 35.29 0.65
N SER A 571 -10.67 34.16 0.01
CA SER A 571 -11.94 33.39 -0.04
C SER A 571 -12.36 32.73 1.30
N ILE A 572 -11.68 33.01 2.42
CA ILE A 572 -11.93 32.39 3.74
C ILE A 572 -13.40 32.49 4.14
N ALA A 573 -14.02 33.67 3.98
CA ALA A 573 -15.42 33.87 4.36
C ALA A 573 -16.41 33.02 3.55
N GLU A 574 -16.09 32.70 2.30
CA GLU A 574 -16.91 31.82 1.46
C GLU A 574 -16.75 30.36 1.91
N TRP A 575 -15.53 29.92 2.20
CA TRP A 575 -15.24 28.59 2.71
C TRP A 575 -15.90 28.33 4.08
N GLU A 576 -15.77 29.28 5.02
CA GLU A 576 -16.43 29.23 6.34
C GLU A 576 -17.96 29.17 6.23
N ARG A 577 -18.52 29.94 5.30
CA ARG A 577 -19.97 29.96 5.05
C ARG A 577 -20.45 28.58 4.57
N VAL A 578 -19.74 27.94 3.64
CA VAL A 578 -20.10 26.60 3.14
C VAL A 578 -19.90 25.57 4.25
N ALA A 579 -18.76 25.58 4.95
CA ALA A 579 -18.49 24.66 6.06
C ALA A 579 -19.54 24.71 7.17
N SER A 580 -20.12 25.91 7.42
CA SER A 580 -21.15 26.10 8.43
C SER A 580 -22.56 25.75 7.96
N ALA A 581 -22.78 25.70 6.63
CA ALA A 581 -24.08 25.45 6.02
C ALA A 581 -24.27 23.99 5.56
N LEU A 582 -23.19 23.20 5.43
CA LEU A 582 -23.27 21.78 5.10
C LEU A 582 -24.02 20.97 6.15
N ARG A 583 -24.91 20.11 5.71
CA ARG A 583 -25.83 19.36 6.56
C ARG A 583 -25.20 18.03 7.02
N ILE A 584 -25.26 17.77 8.31
CA ILE A 584 -25.13 16.44 8.92
C ILE A 584 -26.49 16.10 9.49
N LEU A 585 -27.12 15.06 8.95
CA LEU A 585 -28.50 14.72 9.29
C LEU A 585 -28.54 13.90 10.59
N GLN A 586 -29.54 14.19 11.43
CA GLN A 586 -29.77 13.45 12.67
C GLN A 586 -31.24 13.07 12.78
N ARG A 587 -31.45 11.90 13.31
CA ARG A 587 -32.80 11.39 13.63
C ARG A 587 -33.29 11.96 14.96
N GLU A 588 -34.59 11.77 15.22
CA GLU A 588 -35.21 12.18 16.48
C GLU A 588 -34.59 11.50 17.72
N ASP A 589 -34.09 10.27 17.58
CA ASP A 589 -33.40 9.52 18.63
C ASP A 589 -31.92 9.95 18.83
N GLY A 590 -31.46 10.91 18.02
CA GLY A 590 -30.10 11.47 18.07
C GLY A 590 -29.03 10.63 17.37
N VAL A 591 -29.41 9.59 16.66
CA VAL A 591 -28.51 8.85 15.76
C VAL A 591 -28.25 9.70 14.52
N THR A 592 -27.02 9.74 14.05
CA THR A 592 -26.66 10.38 12.79
C THR A 592 -27.14 9.54 11.63
N ASP A 593 -27.91 10.13 10.69
CA ASP A 593 -28.28 9.45 9.44
C ASP A 593 -27.10 9.45 8.47
N GLU A 594 -26.92 8.32 7.78
CA GLU A 594 -25.85 8.18 6.80
C GLU A 594 -26.05 9.09 5.59
N PHE A 595 -27.32 9.24 5.13
CA PHE A 595 -27.72 10.13 4.04
C PHE A 595 -29.21 10.46 4.13
N GLU A 596 -29.67 11.40 3.32
CA GLU A 596 -31.09 11.79 3.28
C GLU A 596 -31.98 10.61 2.89
N GLY A 597 -32.86 10.20 3.81
CA GLY A 597 -33.79 9.06 3.61
C GLY A 597 -33.19 7.70 3.96
N TYR A 598 -32.06 7.66 4.67
CA TYR A 598 -31.51 6.40 5.19
C TYR A 598 -32.51 5.69 6.13
N ALA A 599 -32.78 4.41 5.89
CA ALA A 599 -33.79 3.65 6.60
C ALA A 599 -33.23 2.41 7.33
N GLY A 600 -31.93 2.38 7.61
CA GLY A 600 -31.27 1.30 8.34
C GLY A 600 -30.75 0.16 7.45
N GLN A 601 -30.42 0.47 6.21
CA GLN A 601 -29.80 -0.48 5.26
C GLN A 601 -28.46 -0.98 5.82
N THR A 602 -28.03 -2.14 5.33
CA THR A 602 -26.69 -2.67 5.56
C THR A 602 -25.66 -1.78 4.86
N VAL A 603 -24.60 -1.42 5.55
CA VAL A 603 -23.49 -0.63 5.03
C VAL A 603 -22.29 -1.53 4.66
N LYS A 604 -21.59 -1.24 3.58
CA LYS A 604 -20.39 -2.00 3.17
C LYS A 604 -19.28 -1.88 4.23
N GLN A 605 -19.06 -0.66 4.68
CA GLN A 605 -17.96 -0.28 5.58
C GLN A 605 -18.33 0.95 6.41
N ALA A 606 -17.50 1.31 7.40
CA ALA A 606 -17.74 2.45 8.24
C ALA A 606 -17.86 3.74 7.43
N ASP A 607 -18.92 4.51 7.65
CA ASP A 607 -19.21 5.83 7.09
C ASP A 607 -19.46 6.83 8.22
N VAL A 608 -20.64 6.83 8.84
CA VAL A 608 -21.01 7.72 9.95
C VAL A 608 -19.99 7.69 11.09
N ASN A 609 -19.47 6.52 11.44
CA ASN A 609 -18.49 6.39 12.53
C ASN A 609 -17.18 7.16 12.25
N LEU A 610 -16.88 7.46 10.98
CA LEU A 610 -15.72 8.26 10.61
C LEU A 610 -15.85 9.73 11.02
N LEU A 611 -17.04 10.22 11.30
CA LEU A 611 -17.26 11.58 11.85
C LEU A 611 -16.62 11.77 13.23
N ALA A 612 -16.62 10.71 14.05
CA ALA A 612 -15.99 10.74 15.37
C ALA A 612 -14.46 10.53 15.27
N TYR A 613 -14.03 9.61 14.45
CA TYR A 613 -12.63 9.37 14.14
C TYR A 613 -12.49 8.84 12.70
N PRO A 614 -11.66 9.45 11.85
CA PRO A 614 -10.62 10.45 12.15
C PRO A 614 -11.07 11.91 12.11
N LEU A 615 -12.31 12.24 11.72
CA LEU A 615 -12.73 13.61 11.43
C LEU A 615 -12.85 14.52 12.67
N GLN A 616 -13.03 13.96 13.87
CA GLN A 616 -13.18 14.71 15.13
C GLN A 616 -14.34 15.74 15.09
N LEU A 617 -15.36 15.51 14.26
CA LEU A 617 -16.57 16.35 14.18
C LEU A 617 -17.59 16.00 15.24
N VAL A 618 -17.75 14.72 15.56
CA VAL A 618 -18.60 14.22 16.63
C VAL A 618 -17.70 13.89 17.81
N THR A 619 -17.76 14.71 18.87
CA THR A 619 -16.89 14.59 20.06
C THR A 619 -17.65 14.24 21.33
N ASP A 620 -18.99 14.33 21.32
CA ASP A 620 -19.82 13.91 22.48
C ASP A 620 -19.79 12.39 22.64
N PRO A 621 -19.30 11.85 23.77
CA PRO A 621 -19.22 10.40 23.98
C PRO A 621 -20.58 9.69 23.89
N ALA A 622 -21.67 10.37 24.23
CA ALA A 622 -23.01 9.79 24.16
C ALA A 622 -23.49 9.68 22.68
N ALA A 623 -23.17 10.65 21.83
CA ALA A 623 -23.45 10.61 20.41
C ALA A 623 -22.61 9.52 19.74
N ILE A 624 -21.30 9.46 20.01
CA ILE A 624 -20.40 8.42 19.49
C ILE A 624 -20.92 7.02 19.85
N ARG A 625 -21.34 6.82 21.11
CA ARG A 625 -21.90 5.53 21.55
C ARG A 625 -23.17 5.17 20.80
N ARG A 626 -24.11 6.12 20.61
CA ARG A 626 -25.37 5.88 19.86
C ARG A 626 -25.08 5.47 18.42
N ASP A 627 -24.18 6.18 17.74
CA ASP A 627 -23.82 5.87 16.37
C ASP A 627 -23.10 4.51 16.28
N LEU A 628 -22.21 4.17 17.22
CA LEU A 628 -21.58 2.84 17.28
C LEU A 628 -22.61 1.72 17.48
N GLU A 629 -23.49 1.84 18.47
CA GLU A 629 -24.51 0.83 18.77
C GLU A 629 -25.50 0.65 17.62
N TYR A 630 -25.74 1.71 16.84
CA TYR A 630 -26.62 1.67 15.69
C TYR A 630 -25.93 1.05 14.46
N TYR A 631 -24.72 1.48 14.10
CA TYR A 631 -24.06 1.08 12.85
C TYR A 631 -23.24 -0.22 12.95
N GLU A 632 -22.66 -0.57 14.11
CA GLU A 632 -21.86 -1.80 14.27
C GLU A 632 -22.60 -3.08 13.77
N PRO A 633 -23.88 -3.32 14.14
CA PRO A 633 -24.60 -4.50 13.65
C PRO A 633 -25.04 -4.41 12.19
N ARG A 634 -24.91 -3.26 11.55
CA ARG A 634 -25.32 -3.02 10.15
C ARG A 634 -24.15 -3.11 9.17
N ILE A 635 -22.91 -3.13 9.65
CA ILE A 635 -21.76 -3.33 8.78
C ILE A 635 -21.82 -4.74 8.20
N HIS A 636 -21.66 -4.81 6.88
CA HIS A 636 -21.70 -6.07 6.15
C HIS A 636 -20.65 -7.05 6.68
N PRO A 637 -20.99 -8.31 6.99
CA PRO A 637 -20.09 -9.26 7.63
C PRO A 637 -18.87 -9.64 6.76
N HIS A 638 -18.96 -9.43 5.45
CA HIS A 638 -17.86 -9.58 4.49
C HIS A 638 -17.37 -8.23 3.96
N GLY A 639 -17.61 -7.15 4.68
CA GLY A 639 -17.03 -5.84 4.38
C GLY A 639 -15.53 -5.80 4.70
N PRO A 640 -14.83 -4.75 4.23
CA PRO A 640 -13.39 -4.59 4.47
C PRO A 640 -13.05 -4.55 5.96
N ALA A 641 -12.06 -5.33 6.38
CA ALA A 641 -11.67 -5.50 7.78
C ALA A 641 -11.22 -4.20 8.47
N MET A 642 -10.87 -3.16 7.71
CA MET A 642 -10.50 -1.83 8.24
C MET A 642 -11.60 -1.20 9.09
N SER A 643 -12.89 -1.45 8.78
CA SER A 643 -14.02 -0.92 9.55
C SER A 643 -13.97 -1.35 11.02
N GLN A 644 -13.61 -2.61 11.28
CA GLN A 644 -13.50 -3.14 12.63
C GLN A 644 -12.45 -2.40 13.47
N ALA A 645 -11.38 -1.93 12.83
CA ALA A 645 -10.34 -1.16 13.50
C ALA A 645 -10.87 0.19 14.03
N ILE A 646 -11.67 0.89 13.23
CA ILE A 646 -12.26 2.19 13.62
C ILE A 646 -13.30 2.03 14.73
N LEU A 647 -14.16 1.01 14.64
CA LEU A 647 -15.13 0.73 15.70
C LEU A 647 -14.44 0.37 17.02
N ALA A 648 -13.45 -0.51 16.98
CA ALA A 648 -12.66 -0.90 18.15
C ALA A 648 -11.92 0.28 18.77
N LEU A 649 -11.36 1.19 17.94
CA LEU A 649 -10.71 2.41 18.39
C LEU A 649 -11.65 3.29 19.21
N GLN A 650 -12.86 3.53 18.72
CA GLN A 650 -13.85 4.38 19.40
C GLN A 650 -14.33 3.73 20.68
N TRP A 651 -14.59 2.42 20.70
CA TRP A 651 -14.95 1.71 21.93
C TRP A 651 -13.83 1.78 22.99
N ALA A 652 -12.56 1.68 22.59
CA ALA A 652 -11.43 1.85 23.51
C ALA A 652 -11.42 3.26 24.13
N ARG A 653 -11.67 4.30 23.34
CA ARG A 653 -11.79 5.71 23.81
C ARG A 653 -12.99 5.95 24.70
N LEU A 654 -14.09 5.22 24.51
CA LEU A 654 -15.26 5.25 25.37
C LEU A 654 -15.10 4.50 26.69
N GLY A 655 -13.92 3.92 26.95
CA GLY A 655 -13.65 3.17 28.17
C GLY A 655 -14.02 1.68 28.12
N GLU A 656 -14.42 1.17 26.96
CA GLU A 656 -14.92 -0.21 26.74
C GLU A 656 -13.82 -1.13 26.17
N GLY A 657 -12.70 -1.25 26.88
CA GLY A 657 -11.53 -2.00 26.39
C GLY A 657 -11.78 -3.48 26.08
N ALA A 658 -12.72 -4.13 26.79
CA ALA A 658 -13.12 -5.52 26.51
C ALA A 658 -13.87 -5.61 25.17
N LYS A 659 -14.82 -4.71 24.91
CA LYS A 659 -15.58 -4.63 23.66
C LYS A 659 -14.67 -4.29 22.48
N ALA A 660 -13.77 -3.33 22.69
CA ALA A 660 -12.77 -2.97 21.68
C ALA A 660 -11.91 -4.18 21.26
N TYR A 661 -11.50 -5.01 22.23
CA TYR A 661 -10.72 -6.22 21.94
C TYR A 661 -11.53 -7.30 21.21
N GLU A 662 -12.81 -7.48 21.57
CA GLU A 662 -13.71 -8.39 20.85
C GLU A 662 -13.81 -8.01 19.37
N ILE A 663 -14.01 -6.73 19.06
CA ILE A 663 -14.10 -6.22 17.69
C ILE A 663 -12.75 -6.35 16.97
N TYR A 664 -11.64 -6.07 17.65
CA TYR A 664 -10.29 -6.30 17.14
C TYR A 664 -10.10 -7.76 16.69
N GLN A 665 -10.45 -8.72 17.56
CA GLN A 665 -10.34 -10.14 17.22
C GLN A 665 -11.25 -10.53 16.04
N LYS A 666 -12.50 -10.02 16.02
CA LYS A 666 -13.43 -10.23 14.92
C LYS A 666 -12.87 -9.71 13.59
N GLY A 667 -12.17 -8.58 13.60
CA GLY A 667 -11.56 -8.01 12.41
C GLY A 667 -10.34 -8.78 11.89
N LEU A 668 -9.71 -9.61 12.74
CA LEU A 668 -8.63 -10.51 12.34
C LEU A 668 -9.12 -11.91 11.92
N ASP A 669 -10.29 -12.34 12.43
CA ASP A 669 -10.82 -13.68 12.16
C ASP A 669 -11.28 -13.80 10.71
N GLY A 670 -10.54 -14.57 9.94
CA GLY A 670 -10.72 -14.77 8.51
C GLY A 670 -9.79 -13.97 7.60
N PRO A 671 -9.56 -12.66 7.81
CA PRO A 671 -8.58 -11.91 7.02
C PRO A 671 -7.11 -12.25 7.32
N LEU A 672 -6.76 -12.62 8.55
CA LEU A 672 -5.38 -12.89 8.93
C LEU A 672 -4.96 -14.32 8.58
N HIS A 673 -3.86 -14.46 7.83
CA HIS A 673 -3.35 -15.74 7.36
C HIS A 673 -1.92 -16.02 7.88
N GLY A 674 -1.73 -17.21 8.42
CA GLY A 674 -0.41 -17.75 8.71
C GLY A 674 0.35 -18.14 7.41
N PRO A 675 1.65 -18.45 7.50
CA PRO A 675 2.52 -18.30 8.68
C PRO A 675 3.10 -16.89 8.82
N PHE A 676 3.05 -16.03 7.76
CA PHE A 676 3.71 -14.73 7.73
C PHE A 676 2.80 -13.56 8.11
N LEU A 677 1.64 -13.83 8.73
CA LEU A 677 0.64 -12.84 9.11
C LEU A 677 0.21 -11.95 7.93
N ALA A 678 0.07 -12.57 6.77
CA ALA A 678 -0.50 -11.92 5.60
C ALA A 678 -1.96 -11.56 5.88
N PHE A 679 -2.40 -10.40 5.41
CA PHE A 679 -3.71 -9.87 5.74
C PHE A 679 -4.53 -9.63 4.47
N SER A 680 -5.72 -10.23 4.38
CA SER A 680 -6.66 -10.02 3.27
C SER A 680 -7.63 -8.88 3.56
N GLU A 681 -8.25 -8.33 2.54
CA GLU A 681 -9.27 -7.30 2.70
C GLU A 681 -10.50 -7.83 3.45
N THR A 682 -10.98 -9.01 3.06
CA THR A 682 -12.14 -9.65 3.64
C THR A 682 -11.87 -11.11 3.97
N ALA A 683 -12.68 -11.67 4.85
CA ALA A 683 -12.62 -13.10 5.16
C ALA A 683 -12.86 -13.97 3.91
N GLY A 684 -11.99 -14.95 3.69
CA GLY A 684 -12.11 -15.91 2.57
C GLY A 684 -11.44 -15.46 1.26
N HIS A 685 -11.01 -14.21 1.13
CA HIS A 685 -10.17 -13.78 0.03
C HIS A 685 -8.74 -14.28 0.18
N GLY A 686 -8.04 -14.39 -0.94
CA GLY A 686 -6.67 -14.90 -1.01
C GLY A 686 -5.62 -13.86 -1.30
N ASP A 687 -6.05 -12.62 -1.49
CA ASP A 687 -5.19 -11.53 -1.87
C ASP A 687 -4.54 -10.92 -0.62
N THR A 688 -3.26 -10.71 -0.67
CA THR A 688 -2.41 -10.27 0.44
C THR A 688 -1.28 -9.37 -0.08
N CYS A 689 -0.78 -8.38 0.67
CA CYS A 689 -1.20 -7.96 1.99
C CYS A 689 -2.09 -6.71 1.88
N PHE A 690 -3.27 -6.72 2.48
CA PHE A 690 -4.15 -5.55 2.52
C PHE A 690 -3.63 -4.52 3.52
N MET A 691 -2.89 -3.56 3.02
CA MET A 691 -2.18 -2.54 3.80
C MET A 691 -3.14 -1.60 4.52
N THR A 692 -4.29 -1.30 3.91
CA THR A 692 -5.33 -0.44 4.47
C THR A 692 -5.86 -0.98 5.80
N GLY A 693 -6.17 -2.28 5.86
CA GLY A 693 -6.59 -2.93 7.11
C GLY A 693 -5.49 -2.91 8.16
N MET A 694 -4.25 -3.22 7.76
CA MET A 694 -3.09 -3.14 8.67
C MET A 694 -2.90 -1.73 9.23
N GLY A 695 -3.03 -0.69 8.39
CA GLY A 695 -2.97 0.71 8.80
C GLY A 695 -4.08 1.09 9.78
N GLY A 696 -5.31 0.63 9.54
CA GLY A 696 -6.43 0.81 10.46
C GLY A 696 -6.16 0.21 11.84
N PHE A 697 -5.64 -1.01 11.91
CA PHE A 697 -5.29 -1.64 13.19
C PHE A 697 -4.08 -0.99 13.88
N LEU A 698 -3.13 -0.44 13.14
CA LEU A 698 -2.08 0.38 13.75
C LEU A 698 -2.65 1.65 14.39
N GLN A 699 -3.67 2.28 13.77
CA GLN A 699 -4.39 3.39 14.37
C GLN A 699 -5.14 2.94 15.65
N LEU A 700 -5.77 1.76 15.65
CA LEU A 700 -6.37 1.21 16.87
C LEU A 700 -5.34 1.12 18.02
N PHE A 701 -4.12 0.69 17.73
CA PHE A 701 -3.07 0.62 18.77
C PHE A 701 -2.61 2.02 19.21
N ILE A 702 -2.33 2.92 18.26
CA ILE A 702 -1.77 4.26 18.53
C ILE A 702 -2.86 5.19 19.08
N ASN A 703 -3.95 5.35 18.33
CA ASN A 703 -4.97 6.33 18.59
C ASN A 703 -6.11 5.79 19.48
N GLY A 704 -6.39 4.50 19.41
CA GLY A 704 -7.35 3.80 20.27
C GLY A 704 -6.74 3.46 21.61
N PHE A 705 -6.00 2.35 21.73
CA PHE A 705 -5.54 1.84 23.00
C PHE A 705 -4.47 2.71 23.68
N CYS A 706 -3.56 3.36 22.94
CA CYS A 706 -2.63 4.33 23.54
C CYS A 706 -3.28 5.70 23.74
N GLY A 707 -4.36 6.01 23.04
CA GLY A 707 -5.14 7.25 23.19
C GLY A 707 -4.49 8.48 22.55
N LEU A 708 -3.57 8.35 21.63
CA LEU A 708 -2.92 9.50 20.99
C LEU A 708 -3.87 10.19 20.00
N GLU A 709 -3.88 11.52 20.03
CA GLU A 709 -4.65 12.32 19.10
C GLU A 709 -3.83 13.54 18.65
N LEU A 710 -3.91 13.85 17.35
CA LEU A 710 -3.32 15.07 16.80
C LEU A 710 -4.35 16.19 16.83
N THR A 711 -4.03 17.25 17.55
CA THR A 711 -4.84 18.47 17.67
C THR A 711 -4.09 19.67 17.11
N ASP A 712 -4.72 20.85 17.12
CA ASP A 712 -4.07 22.09 16.69
C ASP A 712 -2.94 22.53 17.66
N GLU A 713 -2.98 22.06 18.91
CA GLU A 713 -1.95 22.28 19.92
C GLU A 713 -0.84 21.21 19.90
N GLY A 714 -0.92 20.23 18.98
CA GLY A 714 0.01 19.12 18.85
C GLY A 714 -0.57 17.78 19.33
N ILE A 715 0.31 16.84 19.70
CA ILE A 715 -0.12 15.49 20.13
C ILE A 715 -0.57 15.52 21.58
N VAL A 716 -1.81 15.10 21.82
CA VAL A 716 -2.38 14.88 23.16
C VAL A 716 -2.61 13.39 23.41
N GLN A 717 -2.66 12.99 24.67
CA GLN A 717 -3.03 11.63 25.06
C GLN A 717 -4.37 11.65 25.79
N LEU A 718 -5.40 11.14 25.12
CA LEU A 718 -6.74 11.01 25.65
C LEU A 718 -6.87 9.76 26.54
N PRO A 719 -7.83 9.74 27.50
CA PRO A 719 -8.18 8.52 28.21
C PRO A 719 -8.61 7.42 27.24
N ALA A 720 -8.12 6.21 27.46
CA ALA A 720 -8.49 5.03 26.70
C ALA A 720 -8.37 3.77 27.56
N ALA A 721 -9.28 2.81 27.37
CA ALA A 721 -9.27 1.56 28.13
C ALA A 721 -8.50 0.48 27.37
N LEU A 722 -7.62 -0.20 28.09
CA LEU A 722 -6.93 -1.39 27.59
C LEU A 722 -7.80 -2.65 27.70
N PRO A 723 -7.59 -3.65 26.82
CA PRO A 723 -8.15 -4.98 26.99
C PRO A 723 -7.87 -5.56 28.38
N PRO A 724 -8.77 -6.38 28.95
CA PRO A 724 -8.65 -6.86 30.34
C PRO A 724 -7.33 -7.56 30.71
N HIS A 725 -6.69 -8.25 29.75
CA HIS A 725 -5.46 -9.00 29.97
C HIS A 725 -4.19 -8.21 29.58
N TRP A 726 -4.33 -7.03 28.93
CA TRP A 726 -3.18 -6.19 28.63
C TRP A 726 -2.72 -5.45 29.88
N LYS A 727 -1.43 -5.42 30.10
CA LYS A 727 -0.81 -4.67 31.20
C LYS A 727 -0.47 -3.26 30.78
N ARG A 728 0.07 -3.11 29.57
CA ARG A 728 0.56 -1.83 29.07
C ARG A 728 0.66 -1.86 27.55
N ILE A 729 0.41 -0.71 26.93
CA ILE A 729 0.85 -0.39 25.57
C ILE A 729 1.83 0.79 25.64
N THR A 730 2.90 0.72 24.86
CA THR A 730 3.92 1.77 24.73
C THR A 730 4.13 2.06 23.27
N VAL A 731 4.04 3.32 22.88
CA VAL A 731 4.35 3.81 21.51
C VAL A 731 5.58 4.69 21.61
N THR A 732 6.65 4.31 20.91
CA THR A 732 7.94 5.02 20.92
C THR A 732 8.17 5.77 19.61
N GLY A 733 9.05 6.76 19.61
CA GLY A 733 9.45 7.49 18.40
C GLY A 733 8.36 8.40 17.82
N VAL A 734 7.44 8.88 18.64
CA VAL A 734 6.27 9.63 18.19
C VAL A 734 6.58 11.09 17.93
N GLY A 735 6.19 11.54 16.73
CA GLY A 735 6.33 12.92 16.28
C GLY A 735 7.77 13.36 16.05
N PRO A 736 7.99 14.66 15.74
CA PRO A 736 9.34 15.19 15.45
C PRO A 736 10.33 15.05 16.62
N GLU A 737 9.82 15.11 17.84
CA GLU A 737 10.62 14.99 19.07
C GLU A 737 10.87 13.54 19.51
N ARG A 738 10.39 12.55 18.75
CA ARG A 738 10.58 11.12 19.04
C ARG A 738 10.12 10.72 20.45
N ARG A 739 9.02 11.29 20.95
CA ARG A 739 8.49 11.03 22.29
C ARG A 739 8.02 9.59 22.47
N THR A 740 7.96 9.16 23.72
CA THR A 740 7.36 7.88 24.14
C THR A 740 6.09 8.15 24.92
N TYR A 741 5.01 7.45 24.54
CA TYR A 741 3.72 7.49 25.23
C TYR A 741 3.37 6.11 25.76
N ILE A 742 2.73 6.10 26.93
CA ILE A 742 2.39 4.87 27.65
C ILE A 742 0.95 4.96 28.14
N ASN A 743 0.15 3.93 27.84
CA ASN A 743 -1.08 3.66 28.56
C ASN A 743 -0.92 2.33 29.31
N ALA A 744 -1.17 2.34 30.61
CA ALA A 744 -0.99 1.18 31.50
C ALA A 744 -2.20 1.03 32.42
N ARG A 745 -2.58 -0.19 32.71
CA ARG A 745 -3.57 -0.46 33.74
C ARG A 745 -2.99 -0.08 35.10
N LYS A 746 -3.84 0.63 35.88
CA LYS A 746 -3.53 0.97 37.27
C LYS A 746 -3.67 -0.24 38.19
#